data_7c67204d200afe13ad306776df5d6e97
#
_entry.id   7c67204d200afe13ad306776df5d6e97
#
_cell.length_a   1.000
_cell.length_b   1.000
_cell.length_c   1.000
_cell.angle_alpha   90.00
_cell.angle_beta   90.00
_cell.angle_gamma   90.00
#
_symmetry.space_group_name_H-M   'P 1'
#
loop_
_entity.id
_entity.type
_entity.pdbx_description
1 polymer ?
#
loop_
_entity_poly.entity_id
_entity_poly.type
_entity_poly.pdbx_seq_one_letter_code
_entity_poly.pdbx_strand_id
1 'polypeptide(L)'
;MLIPSDIRVANLRSGHLSVSESAPQISFKVLGSKPKWSLDAAEFSLTIGETTELAKVTSPNQIAIPWMFGKLDSFTRFELRVRIFDGEVWSDWSEAALFETGPLTPEDWTAQMVGSSWSEQPASIRKPPVFRKEFVIEESVKTARLYFTAHGVAEAYINGVKVGDDLLTPGFTNYDATLNFYAYDVTDLLRLGVNCISVLTGDGWYRGNIGFDGGAWDNFGDQIGVFAELRTEDITGDIKSVVTDSSWTAGFGPIQSSGLYEGEFYDAREENEGWQSSGFNAIGFTPVSIQNFNKETLRRPQAAPVRVIDELKPVSIIKSEESYLIDFGQNFSGTVQITIPEMSAGESISIRHAEVLEEGKLCRRPLRRATAEDTYISNGNRATWSPRFTIHGFRYAEVIGWPGELTSQDITARVIHTDMESTGHFECSNELINRFHENVVWSTKSNFVSIPTDCPQRDERLGWTGDIQVFAPTALLLFDAAPTIRDWMEDVRYEQKQAGGYVPVFVPTLPKHEHFWYDQMRVSGWSDVVTLTPRSLYDATGELSDLSENLDAGETWVDKMCQEADKDLNWSRDLQLGDWLDPAAPPEDPTKAITDPFLVANAYFAASARAVAESAIDLGKPHEYLSQRADAVRKSFQDTYCNADGTMTSDTQTAYALALVFNLTPSEHRRIAGERLAELVRESEGHISTGFAGTPRVLPALTAAGHIAEAFSLLEQTSCPSFLYPITMGATTTWERWDSMLPNGRVNPGDMTSFNHYALGAAASWLYNTVAGLAPTSPGWQTIRFAPTLGGGLTSAKASHETPYGLAAIEWELADDLLHVKCTVPNGSKAEFIFAGEHKTLQPGRHEFSLRVAQTD
;
A
#
# COMPACT_ATOMS: atom_id res chain seq x y z
N MET A 1 28.66 20.14 10.75
CA MET A 1 27.98 21.18 9.95
C MET A 1 26.60 20.59 9.62
N LEU A 2 25.53 21.38 9.72
CA LEU A 2 24.18 20.96 9.36
C LEU A 2 23.95 21.22 7.88
N ILE A 3 23.36 20.27 7.15
CA ILE A 3 23.18 20.36 5.72
C ILE A 3 21.75 19.94 5.39
N PRO A 4 20.93 20.81 4.76
CA PRO A 4 19.63 20.39 4.23
C PRO A 4 19.79 19.34 3.12
N SER A 5 18.89 18.36 3.11
CA SER A 5 18.92 17.22 2.18
C SER A 5 17.51 16.69 1.94
N ASP A 6 17.35 15.72 1.08
CA ASP A 6 16.07 15.06 0.75
C ASP A 6 14.94 16.09 0.54
N ILE A 7 15.21 17.09 -0.34
CA ILE A 7 14.20 18.11 -0.68
C ILE A 7 13.10 17.45 -1.47
N ARG A 8 11.88 17.60 -1.00
CA ARG A 8 10.66 17.11 -1.64
C ARG A 8 9.76 18.27 -2.03
N VAL A 9 9.12 18.12 -3.17
CA VAL A 9 8.10 19.04 -3.69
C VAL A 9 6.84 18.23 -3.95
N ALA A 10 5.71 18.60 -3.35
CA ALA A 10 4.47 17.79 -3.37
C ALA A 10 4.75 16.32 -2.98
N ASN A 11 5.59 16.08 -1.96
CA ASN A 11 6.09 14.78 -1.51
C ASN A 11 6.95 14.00 -2.52
N LEU A 12 7.17 14.53 -3.73
CA LEU A 12 8.03 13.93 -4.74
C LEU A 12 9.50 14.32 -4.52
N ARG A 13 10.40 13.36 -4.77
CA ARG A 13 11.86 13.59 -4.69
C ARG A 13 12.40 14.23 -5.95
N SER A 14 13.62 14.77 -5.85
CA SER A 14 14.38 15.28 -7.00
C SER A 14 14.46 14.26 -8.14
N GLY A 15 14.29 14.75 -9.36
CA GLY A 15 14.28 13.93 -10.58
C GLY A 15 12.90 13.45 -11.01
N HIS A 16 11.87 13.59 -10.16
CA HIS A 16 10.50 13.28 -10.57
C HIS A 16 9.97 14.26 -11.60
N LEU A 17 9.34 13.69 -12.62
CA LEU A 17 8.65 14.41 -13.67
C LEU A 17 7.18 14.59 -13.31
N SER A 18 6.59 15.70 -13.79
CA SER A 18 5.15 15.92 -13.70
C SER A 18 4.62 16.19 -12.28
N VAL A 19 5.23 17.17 -11.57
CA VAL A 19 4.60 17.76 -10.38
C VAL A 19 3.22 18.31 -10.80
N SER A 20 2.16 17.92 -10.11
CA SER A 20 0.76 18.20 -10.49
C SER A 20 0.18 19.47 -9.87
N GLU A 21 0.96 20.23 -9.13
CA GLU A 21 0.52 21.41 -8.40
C GLU A 21 1.25 22.66 -8.89
N SER A 22 0.51 23.75 -9.06
CA SER A 22 1.11 25.07 -9.40
C SER A 22 1.74 25.77 -8.20
N ALA A 23 1.42 25.36 -6.99
CA ALA A 23 1.94 25.89 -5.72
C ALA A 23 2.17 24.74 -4.72
N PRO A 24 3.13 23.83 -5.01
CA PRO A 24 3.31 22.63 -4.21
C PRO A 24 3.95 22.92 -2.84
N GLN A 25 3.68 22.09 -1.85
CA GLN A 25 4.38 22.15 -0.57
C GLN A 25 5.82 21.65 -0.70
N ILE A 26 6.70 22.17 0.17
CA ILE A 26 8.11 21.80 0.24
C ILE A 26 8.38 21.12 1.57
N SER A 27 9.12 20.01 1.54
CA SER A 27 9.67 19.37 2.73
C SER A 27 11.17 19.10 2.55
N PHE A 28 11.93 19.04 3.65
CA PHE A 28 13.35 18.68 3.60
C PHE A 28 13.81 18.08 4.92
N LYS A 29 14.87 17.26 4.86
CA LYS A 29 15.57 16.74 6.03
C LYS A 29 16.83 17.55 6.32
N VAL A 30 17.36 17.44 7.55
CA VAL A 30 18.61 18.08 7.95
C VAL A 30 19.58 17.02 8.44
N LEU A 31 20.69 16.87 7.74
CA LEU A 31 21.79 15.96 8.10
C LEU A 31 22.84 16.65 8.98
N GLY A 32 23.62 15.84 9.69
CA GLY A 32 24.69 16.30 10.58
C GLY A 32 24.26 16.33 12.05
N SER A 33 25.11 16.82 12.92
CA SER A 33 24.81 16.96 14.34
C SER A 33 25.38 18.27 14.87
N LYS A 34 24.57 18.98 15.67
CA LYS A 34 24.98 20.15 16.45
C LYS A 34 24.22 20.09 17.79
N PRO A 35 24.93 20.13 18.95
CA PRO A 35 24.24 20.17 20.24
C PRO A 35 23.34 21.41 20.36
N LYS A 36 22.13 21.22 20.89
CA LYS A 36 21.12 22.27 21.05
C LYS A 36 20.73 22.98 19.75
N TRP A 37 20.68 22.22 18.65
CA TRP A 37 20.26 22.75 17.37
C TRP A 37 18.79 23.20 17.40
N SER A 38 18.50 24.31 16.72
CA SER A 38 17.16 24.78 16.39
C SER A 38 17.11 25.25 14.95
N LEU A 39 15.96 25.14 14.31
CA LEU A 39 15.72 25.67 12.97
C LEU A 39 15.04 27.03 13.12
N ASP A 40 15.83 28.13 13.09
CA ASP A 40 15.30 29.47 13.30
C ASP A 40 14.81 30.13 11.99
N ALA A 41 15.42 29.76 10.87
CA ALA A 41 14.98 30.15 9.55
C ALA A 41 15.45 29.18 8.46
N ALA A 42 14.72 29.14 7.37
CA ALA A 42 15.14 28.52 6.12
C ALA A 42 15.04 29.56 4.99
N GLU A 43 15.98 29.50 4.05
CA GLU A 43 15.96 30.30 2.84
C GLU A 43 15.98 29.36 1.63
N PHE A 44 15.10 29.63 0.68
CA PHE A 44 14.88 28.82 -0.51
C PHE A 44 15.32 29.60 -1.73
N SER A 45 15.99 28.93 -2.66
CA SER A 45 16.37 29.47 -3.98
C SER A 45 15.67 28.68 -5.06
N LEU A 46 14.75 29.32 -5.76
CA LEU A 46 14.05 28.76 -6.92
C LEU A 46 14.71 29.33 -8.19
N THR A 47 15.16 28.44 -9.07
CA THR A 47 15.70 28.82 -10.39
C THR A 47 14.84 28.24 -11.50
N ILE A 48 14.34 29.10 -12.39
CA ILE A 48 13.60 28.75 -13.60
C ILE A 48 14.32 29.39 -14.80
N GLY A 49 14.86 28.58 -15.69
CA GLY A 49 15.70 29.06 -16.78
C GLY A 49 16.93 29.83 -16.26
N GLU A 50 17.04 31.11 -16.59
CA GLU A 50 18.13 31.99 -16.14
C GLU A 50 17.74 32.85 -14.90
N THR A 51 16.49 32.76 -14.44
CA THR A 51 15.97 33.58 -13.35
C THR A 51 16.05 32.81 -12.02
N THR A 52 16.62 33.47 -11.00
CA THR A 52 16.65 32.93 -9.62
C THR A 52 15.90 33.87 -8.67
N GLU A 53 15.01 33.29 -7.89
CA GLU A 53 14.22 33.96 -6.87
C GLU A 53 14.57 33.40 -5.47
N LEU A 54 14.62 34.27 -4.46
CA LEU A 54 14.91 33.88 -3.09
C LEU A 54 13.69 34.16 -2.20
N ALA A 55 13.38 33.20 -1.34
CA ALA A 55 12.34 33.34 -0.32
C ALA A 55 12.85 32.85 1.04
N LYS A 56 12.44 33.54 2.11
CA LYS A 56 12.86 33.23 3.47
C LYS A 56 11.65 32.97 4.36
N VAL A 57 11.72 31.90 5.13
CA VAL A 57 10.72 31.54 6.16
C VAL A 57 11.40 31.54 7.52
N THR A 58 10.76 32.19 8.50
CA THR A 58 11.22 32.24 9.91
C THR A 58 10.46 31.20 10.71
N SER A 59 11.17 30.52 11.63
CA SER A 59 10.64 29.44 12.47
C SER A 59 9.86 28.37 11.66
N PRO A 60 10.42 27.87 10.55
CA PRO A 60 9.73 26.93 9.72
C PRO A 60 9.64 25.55 10.40
N ASN A 61 8.57 24.79 10.07
CA ASN A 61 8.66 23.33 10.12
C ASN A 61 9.55 22.85 8.97
N GLN A 62 10.04 21.62 9.02
CA GLN A 62 10.74 20.98 7.89
C GLN A 62 9.76 20.29 6.93
N ILE A 63 8.52 20.17 7.30
CA ILE A 63 7.48 19.40 6.66
C ILE A 63 6.38 20.33 6.15
N ALA A 64 5.90 20.09 4.93
CA ALA A 64 4.73 20.73 4.33
C ALA A 64 4.78 22.26 4.38
N ILE A 65 5.95 22.84 4.08
CA ILE A 65 6.13 24.30 4.01
C ILE A 65 5.36 24.82 2.80
N PRO A 66 4.44 25.79 2.98
CA PRO A 66 3.69 26.35 1.85
C PRO A 66 4.61 26.95 0.79
N TRP A 67 4.22 26.82 -0.48
CA TRP A 67 4.91 27.45 -1.61
C TRP A 67 4.92 28.97 -1.46
N MET A 68 6.09 29.55 -1.52
CA MET A 68 6.31 30.98 -1.23
C MET A 68 6.67 31.82 -2.47
N PHE A 69 6.71 31.19 -3.62
CA PHE A 69 7.00 31.82 -4.92
C PHE A 69 5.73 32.04 -5.73
N GLY A 70 5.86 32.62 -6.93
CA GLY A 70 4.78 32.67 -7.89
C GLY A 70 4.29 31.27 -8.30
N LYS A 71 3.06 31.18 -8.82
CA LYS A 71 2.55 29.89 -9.32
C LYS A 71 3.42 29.39 -10.47
N LEU A 72 3.67 28.11 -10.48
CA LEU A 72 4.34 27.43 -11.58
C LEU A 72 3.37 27.24 -12.74
N ASP A 73 3.86 27.42 -13.96
CA ASP A 73 3.15 27.08 -15.19
C ASP A 73 3.34 25.58 -15.53
N SER A 74 2.48 25.04 -16.39
CA SER A 74 2.61 23.69 -16.92
C SER A 74 3.93 23.50 -17.67
N PHE A 75 4.52 22.32 -17.59
CA PHE A 75 5.76 21.94 -18.27
C PHE A 75 6.98 22.79 -17.91
N THR A 76 7.00 23.36 -16.70
CA THR A 76 8.09 24.20 -16.20
C THR A 76 9.14 23.36 -15.49
N ARG A 77 10.39 23.48 -15.94
CA ARG A 77 11.56 22.92 -15.23
C ARG A 77 12.09 23.91 -14.23
N PHE A 78 12.34 23.43 -13.02
CA PHE A 78 12.88 24.28 -11.97
C PHE A 78 13.86 23.54 -11.07
N GLU A 79 14.79 24.32 -10.52
CA GLU A 79 15.74 23.89 -9.52
C GLU A 79 15.38 24.53 -8.18
N LEU A 80 15.36 23.74 -7.12
CA LEU A 80 15.14 24.20 -5.76
C LEU A 80 16.35 23.87 -4.89
N ARG A 81 16.83 24.87 -4.12
CA ARG A 81 17.84 24.70 -3.08
C ARG A 81 17.35 25.28 -1.78
N VAL A 82 17.86 24.75 -0.67
CA VAL A 82 17.53 25.21 0.68
C VAL A 82 18.82 25.45 1.44
N ARG A 83 18.87 26.52 2.25
CA ARG A 83 19.83 26.68 3.36
C ARG A 83 19.12 27.03 4.63
N ILE A 84 19.70 26.68 5.76
CA ILE A 84 19.08 26.83 7.07
C ILE A 84 19.92 27.72 7.97
N PHE A 85 19.24 28.45 8.87
CA PHE A 85 19.84 29.27 9.92
C PHE A 85 19.54 28.66 11.29
N ASP A 86 20.55 28.40 12.06
CA ASP A 86 20.49 27.71 13.35
C ASP A 86 20.54 28.66 14.57
N GLY A 87 20.20 29.93 14.34
CA GLY A 87 20.27 30.98 15.35
C GLY A 87 21.66 31.66 15.45
N GLU A 88 22.69 31.07 14.85
CA GLU A 88 24.06 31.59 14.91
C GLU A 88 24.66 31.79 13.50
N VAL A 89 24.54 30.78 12.64
CA VAL A 89 25.12 30.79 11.30
C VAL A 89 24.18 30.15 10.29
N TRP A 90 24.34 30.57 9.01
CA TRP A 90 23.70 29.90 7.88
C TRP A 90 24.52 28.69 7.49
N SER A 91 23.83 27.60 7.10
CA SER A 91 24.45 26.49 6.41
C SER A 91 24.91 26.89 5.01
N ASP A 92 25.72 26.05 4.38
CA ASP A 92 25.82 26.06 2.93
C ASP A 92 24.48 25.72 2.31
N TRP A 93 24.29 26.07 1.03
CA TRP A 93 23.16 25.65 0.24
C TRP A 93 23.17 24.11 0.08
N SER A 94 21.99 23.52 0.06
CA SER A 94 21.82 22.12 -0.34
C SER A 94 22.32 21.88 -1.76
N GLU A 95 22.48 20.64 -2.14
CA GLU A 95 22.50 20.28 -3.55
C GLU A 95 21.19 20.71 -4.23
N ALA A 96 21.25 20.87 -5.55
CA ALA A 96 20.10 21.23 -6.35
C ALA A 96 19.11 20.06 -6.42
N ALA A 97 17.87 20.30 -6.08
CA ALA A 97 16.77 19.39 -6.34
C ALA A 97 16.05 19.84 -7.62
N LEU A 98 15.95 18.93 -8.60
CA LEU A 98 15.41 19.21 -9.92
C LEU A 98 14.00 18.65 -10.05
N PHE A 99 13.08 19.46 -10.57
CA PHE A 99 11.69 19.08 -10.76
C PHE A 99 11.18 19.63 -12.09
N GLU A 100 10.08 19.04 -12.56
CA GLU A 100 9.37 19.49 -13.74
C GLU A 100 7.86 19.39 -13.47
N THR A 101 7.09 20.46 -13.69
CA THR A 101 5.62 20.36 -13.67
C THR A 101 5.14 19.62 -14.91
N GLY A 102 4.08 18.84 -14.74
CA GLY A 102 3.36 18.24 -15.85
C GLY A 102 2.28 19.16 -16.42
N PRO A 103 1.34 18.59 -17.17
CA PRO A 103 0.06 19.24 -17.46
C PRO A 103 -0.66 19.52 -16.15
N LEU A 104 -1.04 20.77 -15.89
CA LEU A 104 -1.71 21.21 -14.66
C LEU A 104 -3.22 21.37 -14.86
N THR A 105 -3.68 21.48 -16.10
CA THR A 105 -5.09 21.64 -16.44
C THR A 105 -5.50 20.72 -17.60
N PRO A 106 -6.80 20.40 -17.76
CA PRO A 106 -7.28 19.61 -18.89
C PRO A 106 -6.98 20.24 -20.26
N GLU A 107 -6.83 21.57 -20.34
CA GLU A 107 -6.55 22.34 -21.55
C GLU A 107 -5.10 22.17 -22.04
N ASP A 108 -4.21 21.74 -21.16
CA ASP A 108 -2.80 21.46 -21.51
C ASP A 108 -2.66 20.23 -22.41
N TRP A 109 -3.67 19.39 -22.46
CA TRP A 109 -3.67 18.15 -23.22
C TRP A 109 -4.22 18.33 -24.63
N THR A 110 -3.43 17.96 -25.64
CA THR A 110 -3.85 17.93 -27.05
C THR A 110 -4.20 16.54 -27.53
N ALA A 111 -3.71 15.49 -26.88
CA ALA A 111 -4.01 14.10 -27.18
C ALA A 111 -5.51 13.77 -27.05
N GLN A 112 -5.94 12.71 -27.75
CA GLN A 112 -7.26 12.10 -27.68
C GLN A 112 -7.15 10.64 -27.26
N MET A 113 -8.13 10.11 -26.52
CA MET A 113 -8.20 8.68 -26.24
C MET A 113 -8.53 7.94 -27.54
N VAL A 114 -7.72 6.97 -27.92
CA VAL A 114 -7.91 6.17 -29.14
C VAL A 114 -8.10 4.70 -28.77
N GLY A 115 -9.04 4.04 -29.41
CA GLY A 115 -9.30 2.61 -29.28
C GLY A 115 -9.32 1.91 -30.64
N SER A 116 -9.51 0.60 -30.64
CA SER A 116 -9.72 -0.18 -31.87
C SER A 116 -10.98 0.27 -32.61
N SER A 117 -11.01 0.12 -33.93
CA SER A 117 -12.20 0.43 -34.74
C SER A 117 -13.14 -0.77 -34.93
N TRP A 118 -12.73 -1.98 -34.50
CA TRP A 118 -13.60 -3.15 -34.52
C TRP A 118 -14.46 -3.25 -33.26
N SER A 119 -15.57 -3.95 -33.37
CA SER A 119 -16.44 -4.26 -32.23
C SER A 119 -15.85 -5.38 -31.39
N GLU A 120 -15.76 -5.14 -30.10
CA GLU A 120 -15.35 -6.15 -29.14
C GLU A 120 -16.50 -7.12 -28.80
N GLN A 121 -16.12 -8.33 -28.41
CA GLN A 121 -17.10 -9.32 -27.88
C GLN A 121 -17.23 -9.03 -26.37
N PRO A 122 -18.42 -8.63 -25.87
CA PRO A 122 -18.57 -8.30 -24.46
C PRO A 122 -18.42 -9.51 -23.55
N ALA A 123 -18.03 -9.26 -22.30
CA ALA A 123 -18.01 -10.21 -21.19
C ALA A 123 -17.31 -11.55 -21.49
N SER A 124 -16.15 -11.51 -22.15
CA SER A 124 -15.41 -12.72 -22.52
C SER A 124 -13.91 -12.51 -22.56
N ILE A 125 -13.15 -13.61 -22.57
CA ILE A 125 -11.72 -13.61 -22.87
C ILE A 125 -11.53 -13.09 -24.31
N ARG A 126 -10.67 -12.06 -24.46
CA ARG A 126 -10.43 -11.34 -25.70
C ARG A 126 -8.95 -11.12 -25.93
N LYS A 127 -8.58 -11.07 -27.20
CA LYS A 127 -7.22 -10.68 -27.60
C LYS A 127 -7.07 -9.17 -27.45
N PRO A 128 -6.11 -8.70 -26.64
CA PRO A 128 -5.91 -7.27 -26.47
C PRO A 128 -5.32 -6.62 -27.73
N PRO A 129 -5.74 -5.38 -28.10
CA PRO A 129 -5.19 -4.66 -29.23
C PRO A 129 -3.76 -4.18 -28.93
N VAL A 130 -2.99 -3.98 -30.02
CA VAL A 130 -1.74 -3.21 -29.99
C VAL A 130 -1.89 -1.98 -30.87
N PHE A 131 -1.21 -0.90 -30.51
CA PHE A 131 -1.33 0.39 -31.20
C PHE A 131 0.03 0.85 -31.68
N ARG A 132 0.08 1.60 -32.79
CA ARG A 132 1.32 2.18 -33.29
C ARG A 132 1.10 3.42 -34.16
N LYS A 133 2.13 4.26 -34.18
CA LYS A 133 2.24 5.43 -35.08
C LYS A 133 3.69 5.66 -35.45
N GLU A 134 3.96 5.91 -36.71
CA GLU A 134 5.25 6.45 -37.16
C GLU A 134 5.17 7.99 -37.23
N PHE A 135 6.30 8.64 -36.88
CA PHE A 135 6.42 10.09 -36.89
C PHE A 135 7.87 10.49 -37.23
N VAL A 136 8.06 11.75 -37.61
CA VAL A 136 9.37 12.25 -38.06
C VAL A 136 9.88 13.27 -37.04
N ILE A 137 11.13 13.11 -36.64
CA ILE A 137 11.91 14.11 -35.92
C ILE A 137 12.84 14.80 -36.95
N GLU A 138 12.61 16.08 -37.19
CA GLU A 138 13.33 16.87 -38.21
C GLU A 138 14.63 17.47 -37.69
N GLU A 139 14.67 17.82 -36.39
CA GLU A 139 15.80 18.48 -35.74
C GLU A 139 16.24 17.72 -34.48
N SER A 140 17.47 17.95 -34.03
CA SER A 140 18.00 17.31 -32.82
C SER A 140 17.19 17.72 -31.59
N VAL A 141 16.68 16.73 -30.90
CA VAL A 141 15.89 16.89 -29.66
C VAL A 141 16.83 17.20 -28.50
N LYS A 142 16.55 18.24 -27.76
CA LYS A 142 17.21 18.60 -26.50
C LYS A 142 16.60 17.84 -25.33
N THR A 143 15.26 17.76 -25.31
CA THR A 143 14.51 17.02 -24.31
C THR A 143 13.19 16.50 -24.87
N ALA A 144 12.79 15.32 -24.40
CA ALA A 144 11.50 14.73 -24.74
C ALA A 144 10.82 14.11 -23.52
N ARG A 145 9.52 14.33 -23.42
CA ARG A 145 8.67 13.76 -22.35
C ARG A 145 7.50 13.03 -22.98
N LEU A 146 7.31 11.79 -22.58
CA LEU A 146 6.11 11.03 -22.90
C LEU A 146 5.18 11.03 -21.69
N TYR A 147 4.01 11.59 -21.84
CA TYR A 147 2.88 11.48 -20.91
C TYR A 147 1.98 10.37 -21.41
N PHE A 148 1.64 9.40 -20.56
CA PHE A 148 1.03 8.17 -21.01
C PHE A 148 0.03 7.61 -20.00
N THR A 149 -1.11 7.11 -20.51
CA THR A 149 -2.10 6.33 -19.77
C THR A 149 -2.94 5.45 -20.72
N ALA A 150 -3.79 4.59 -20.15
CA ALA A 150 -4.67 3.71 -20.91
C ALA A 150 -5.96 3.37 -20.14
N HIS A 151 -7.01 3.06 -20.86
CA HIS A 151 -8.11 2.22 -20.36
C HIS A 151 -7.72 0.75 -20.57
N GLY A 152 -7.48 0.02 -19.51
CA GLY A 152 -6.78 -1.27 -19.47
C GLY A 152 -5.41 -1.12 -18.79
N VAL A 153 -4.51 -2.04 -19.03
CA VAL A 153 -3.09 -1.96 -18.65
C VAL A 153 -2.23 -1.92 -19.90
N ALA A 154 -1.11 -1.16 -19.85
CA ALA A 154 -0.35 -0.94 -21.08
C ALA A 154 1.14 -0.67 -20.84
N GLU A 155 1.96 -1.00 -21.84
CA GLU A 155 3.36 -0.67 -21.94
C GLU A 155 3.62 0.11 -23.24
N ALA A 156 4.27 1.28 -23.13
CA ALA A 156 4.71 2.08 -24.29
C ALA A 156 6.11 1.69 -24.74
N TYR A 157 6.36 1.79 -26.05
CA TYR A 157 7.66 1.54 -26.68
C TYR A 157 7.98 2.67 -27.65
N ILE A 158 9.26 3.06 -27.70
CA ILE A 158 9.78 3.96 -28.73
C ILE A 158 10.90 3.21 -29.47
N ASN A 159 10.76 3.10 -30.79
CA ASN A 159 11.73 2.40 -31.66
C ASN A 159 12.09 0.98 -31.20
N GLY A 160 11.13 0.26 -30.60
CA GLY A 160 11.29 -1.10 -30.08
C GLY A 160 11.86 -1.20 -28.67
N VAL A 161 12.16 -0.06 -28.03
CA VAL A 161 12.65 -0.01 -26.64
C VAL A 161 11.49 0.31 -25.72
N LYS A 162 11.27 -0.49 -24.66
CA LYS A 162 10.26 -0.22 -23.63
C LYS A 162 10.55 1.12 -22.94
N VAL A 163 9.51 1.90 -22.73
CA VAL A 163 9.54 3.16 -21.97
C VAL A 163 9.28 2.86 -20.50
N GLY A 164 10.25 3.22 -19.66
CA GLY A 164 10.15 2.97 -18.21
C GLY A 164 10.23 1.49 -17.83
N ASP A 165 10.16 1.22 -16.55
CA ASP A 165 10.19 -0.11 -15.94
C ASP A 165 8.89 -0.46 -15.19
N ASP A 166 7.92 0.46 -15.24
CA ASP A 166 6.62 0.33 -14.59
C ASP A 166 5.81 -0.84 -15.19
N LEU A 167 5.02 -1.48 -14.34
CA LEU A 167 4.15 -2.60 -14.68
C LEU A 167 2.70 -2.28 -14.33
N LEU A 168 1.77 -2.95 -15.03
CA LEU A 168 0.33 -2.83 -14.80
C LEU A 168 -0.18 -1.37 -14.83
N THR A 169 0.52 -0.49 -15.57
CA THR A 169 0.17 0.92 -15.74
C THR A 169 -1.15 1.04 -16.53
N PRO A 170 -2.11 1.92 -16.12
CA PRO A 170 -2.01 2.98 -15.13
C PRO A 170 -2.36 2.57 -13.69
N GLY A 171 -2.69 1.32 -13.41
CA GLY A 171 -3.08 0.85 -12.09
C GLY A 171 -4.60 0.75 -11.91
N PHE A 172 -5.02 0.44 -10.68
CA PHE A 172 -6.42 0.29 -10.30
C PHE A 172 -6.92 1.55 -9.61
N THR A 173 -7.90 2.21 -10.20
CA THR A 173 -8.60 3.38 -9.65
C THR A 173 -10.10 3.26 -9.97
N ASN A 174 -10.92 4.13 -9.43
CA ASN A 174 -12.25 4.33 -9.97
C ASN A 174 -12.13 5.12 -11.28
N TYR A 175 -12.09 4.40 -12.42
CA TYR A 175 -11.82 4.99 -13.74
C TYR A 175 -12.86 6.04 -14.20
N ASP A 176 -14.02 6.11 -13.56
CA ASP A 176 -15.01 7.17 -13.82
C ASP A 176 -14.62 8.51 -13.16
N ALA A 177 -13.79 8.45 -12.11
CA ALA A 177 -13.34 9.61 -11.35
C ALA A 177 -11.87 9.94 -11.62
N THR A 178 -11.02 8.90 -11.70
CA THR A 178 -9.58 9.04 -11.67
C THR A 178 -8.93 8.10 -12.67
N LEU A 179 -8.12 8.65 -13.58
CA LEU A 179 -7.24 7.89 -14.46
C LEU A 179 -5.81 8.37 -14.28
N ASN A 180 -4.97 7.54 -13.70
CA ASN A 180 -3.58 7.88 -13.49
C ASN A 180 -2.83 8.00 -14.82
N PHE A 181 -1.96 9.03 -14.96
CA PHE A 181 -1.00 9.10 -16.03
C PHE A 181 0.42 9.16 -15.49
N TYR A 182 1.38 8.72 -16.27
CA TYR A 182 2.79 8.75 -15.94
C TYR A 182 3.58 9.58 -16.96
N ALA A 183 4.71 10.13 -16.52
CA ALA A 183 5.60 10.91 -17.35
C ALA A 183 6.98 10.29 -17.39
N TYR A 184 7.55 10.17 -18.59
CA TYR A 184 8.84 9.52 -18.82
C TYR A 184 9.78 10.42 -19.60
N ASP A 185 11.05 10.47 -19.24
CA ASP A 185 12.11 11.03 -20.09
C ASP A 185 12.44 10.01 -21.18
N VAL A 186 12.17 10.38 -22.42
CA VAL A 186 12.39 9.53 -23.59
C VAL A 186 13.36 10.17 -24.58
N THR A 187 14.13 11.16 -24.13
CA THR A 187 15.06 11.92 -24.96
C THR A 187 16.03 11.02 -25.72
N ASP A 188 16.65 10.07 -25.02
CA ASP A 188 17.64 9.16 -25.59
C ASP A 188 17.05 8.05 -26.48
N LEU A 189 15.74 7.88 -26.50
CA LEU A 189 15.04 6.91 -27.35
C LEU A 189 14.71 7.45 -28.73
N LEU A 190 14.80 8.76 -28.93
CA LEU A 190 14.47 9.44 -30.20
C LEU A 190 15.70 9.58 -31.08
N ARG A 191 15.48 9.55 -32.40
CA ARG A 191 16.50 9.74 -33.41
C ARG A 191 16.00 10.67 -34.51
N LEU A 192 16.93 11.34 -35.20
CA LEU A 192 16.60 12.10 -36.41
C LEU A 192 15.99 11.17 -37.46
N GLY A 193 15.00 11.67 -38.18
CA GLY A 193 14.24 10.94 -39.19
C GLY A 193 13.03 10.23 -38.60
N VAL A 194 12.68 9.06 -39.17
CA VAL A 194 11.47 8.32 -38.84
C VAL A 194 11.64 7.56 -37.53
N ASN A 195 10.72 7.75 -36.62
CA ASN A 195 10.57 7.06 -35.32
C ASN A 195 9.24 6.32 -35.29
N CYS A 196 9.10 5.37 -34.36
CA CYS A 196 7.85 4.69 -34.10
C CYS A 196 7.55 4.73 -32.60
N ILE A 197 6.33 5.13 -32.24
CA ILE A 197 5.75 4.91 -30.94
C ILE A 197 4.73 3.79 -31.04
N SER A 198 4.77 2.84 -30.10
CA SER A 198 3.86 1.69 -30.09
C SER A 198 3.46 1.34 -28.67
N VAL A 199 2.30 0.73 -28.51
CA VAL A 199 1.72 0.36 -27.22
C VAL A 199 1.22 -1.06 -27.27
N LEU A 200 1.70 -1.87 -26.33
CA LEU A 200 1.20 -3.19 -26.01
C LEU A 200 0.20 -3.06 -24.86
N THR A 201 -0.96 -3.72 -24.95
CA THR A 201 -2.03 -3.59 -23.95
C THR A 201 -2.49 -4.92 -23.38
N GLY A 202 -3.17 -4.86 -22.24
CA GLY A 202 -3.86 -5.94 -21.57
C GLY A 202 -5.16 -5.47 -20.94
N ASP A 203 -6.00 -6.41 -20.50
CA ASP A 203 -7.32 -6.10 -19.95
C ASP A 203 -7.25 -5.38 -18.60
N GLY A 204 -6.38 -5.81 -17.69
CA GLY A 204 -6.21 -5.26 -16.36
C GLY A 204 -7.52 -5.21 -15.56
N TRP A 205 -7.64 -4.20 -14.72
CA TRP A 205 -8.85 -3.96 -13.89
C TRP A 205 -9.99 -3.29 -14.67
N TYR A 206 -9.68 -2.59 -15.76
CA TYR A 206 -10.66 -1.81 -16.52
C TYR A 206 -11.65 -2.71 -17.28
N ARG A 207 -11.11 -3.63 -18.10
CA ARG A 207 -11.86 -4.53 -18.98
C ARG A 207 -11.84 -5.98 -18.50
N GLY A 208 -10.84 -6.36 -17.73
CA GLY A 208 -10.63 -7.73 -17.28
C GLY A 208 -11.64 -8.20 -16.26
N ASN A 209 -11.49 -9.47 -15.92
CA ASN A 209 -12.32 -10.13 -14.92
C ASN A 209 -11.86 -9.78 -13.52
N ILE A 210 -12.74 -9.21 -12.69
CA ILE A 210 -12.45 -8.86 -11.30
C ILE A 210 -13.70 -8.94 -10.42
N GLY A 211 -13.52 -9.31 -9.15
CA GLY A 211 -14.58 -9.46 -8.13
C GLY A 211 -14.79 -10.91 -7.71
N PHE A 212 -15.83 -11.13 -6.92
CA PHE A 212 -16.18 -12.43 -6.35
C PHE A 212 -16.77 -13.40 -7.36
N ASP A 213 -16.83 -14.69 -6.98
CA ASP A 213 -17.47 -15.76 -7.78
C ASP A 213 -16.91 -15.89 -9.20
N GLY A 214 -15.62 -15.61 -9.37
CA GLY A 214 -14.93 -15.59 -10.65
C GLY A 214 -14.95 -14.22 -11.31
N GLY A 215 -15.56 -13.21 -10.69
CA GLY A 215 -15.56 -11.82 -11.14
C GLY A 215 -16.57 -11.50 -12.25
N ALA A 216 -16.52 -10.27 -12.71
CA ALA A 216 -17.24 -9.78 -13.88
C ALA A 216 -16.28 -9.07 -14.84
N TRP A 217 -16.55 -9.21 -16.14
CA TRP A 217 -15.84 -8.53 -17.20
C TRP A 217 -16.39 -7.13 -17.44
N ASP A 218 -15.56 -6.26 -18.02
CA ASP A 218 -15.98 -4.94 -18.50
C ASP A 218 -16.49 -4.01 -17.38
N ASN A 219 -15.99 -4.14 -16.16
CA ASN A 219 -16.49 -3.37 -15.02
C ASN A 219 -16.51 -1.86 -15.29
N PHE A 220 -15.49 -1.31 -15.92
CA PHE A 220 -15.41 0.11 -16.25
C PHE A 220 -15.58 0.39 -17.74
N GLY A 221 -15.39 -0.59 -18.61
CA GLY A 221 -15.59 -0.47 -20.06
C GLY A 221 -15.16 -1.71 -20.82
N ASP A 222 -15.71 -1.87 -22.02
CA ASP A 222 -15.49 -3.02 -22.92
C ASP A 222 -14.39 -2.78 -23.97
N GLN A 223 -13.91 -1.54 -24.14
CA GLN A 223 -12.90 -1.18 -25.12
C GLN A 223 -11.63 -0.64 -24.46
N ILE A 224 -10.51 -1.26 -24.75
CA ILE A 224 -9.20 -0.71 -24.39
C ILE A 224 -8.97 0.60 -25.15
N GLY A 225 -8.46 1.59 -24.43
CA GLY A 225 -8.07 2.88 -24.97
C GLY A 225 -6.63 3.25 -24.64
N VAL A 226 -5.99 4.01 -25.49
CA VAL A 226 -4.64 4.56 -25.27
C VAL A 226 -4.65 6.07 -25.38
N PHE A 227 -3.99 6.74 -24.45
CA PHE A 227 -3.82 8.17 -24.43
C PHE A 227 -2.33 8.49 -24.21
N ALA A 228 -1.70 9.12 -25.19
CA ALA A 228 -0.29 9.45 -25.16
C ALA A 228 -0.01 10.80 -25.79
N GLU A 229 0.84 11.59 -25.14
CA GLU A 229 1.37 12.84 -25.64
C GLU A 229 2.89 12.85 -25.46
N LEU A 230 3.62 12.75 -26.58
CA LEU A 230 5.07 12.92 -26.64
C LEU A 230 5.38 14.37 -26.97
N ARG A 231 5.92 15.10 -26.01
CA ARG A 231 6.33 16.50 -26.12
C ARG A 231 7.85 16.58 -26.28
N THR A 232 8.32 17.23 -27.34
CA THR A 232 9.75 17.40 -27.63
C THR A 232 10.12 18.88 -27.67
N GLU A 233 11.27 19.24 -27.13
CA GLU A 233 11.94 20.53 -27.26
C GLU A 233 13.22 20.33 -28.05
N ASP A 234 13.41 21.03 -29.16
CA ASP A 234 14.63 20.97 -29.94
C ASP A 234 15.74 21.88 -29.38
N ILE A 235 16.91 21.86 -30.01
CA ILE A 235 18.05 22.68 -29.59
C ILE A 235 17.84 24.21 -29.78
N THR A 236 16.81 24.61 -30.52
CA THR A 236 16.41 26.02 -30.71
C THR A 236 15.35 26.47 -29.71
N GLY A 237 14.77 25.54 -28.95
CA GLY A 237 13.71 25.77 -28.00
C GLY A 237 12.31 25.66 -28.61
N ASP A 238 12.20 25.21 -29.88
CA ASP A 238 10.89 24.93 -30.49
C ASP A 238 10.28 23.65 -29.91
N ILE A 239 8.98 23.74 -29.63
CA ILE A 239 8.23 22.67 -28.96
C ILE A 239 7.26 22.05 -29.97
N LYS A 240 7.35 20.70 -30.10
CA LYS A 240 6.45 19.92 -30.95
C LYS A 240 5.85 18.77 -30.11
N SER A 241 4.61 18.38 -30.45
CA SER A 241 3.94 17.25 -29.83
C SER A 241 3.55 16.19 -30.87
N VAL A 242 3.75 14.93 -30.51
CA VAL A 242 3.20 13.77 -31.20
C VAL A 242 2.17 13.14 -30.28
N VAL A 243 0.91 13.10 -30.72
CA VAL A 243 -0.20 12.73 -29.84
C VAL A 243 -0.98 11.54 -30.38
N THR A 244 -1.74 10.89 -29.50
CA THR A 244 -2.78 9.95 -29.92
C THR A 244 -3.90 10.72 -30.61
N ASP A 245 -4.18 10.33 -31.85
CA ASP A 245 -5.18 10.90 -32.73
C ASP A 245 -5.64 9.87 -33.80
N SER A 246 -6.48 10.27 -34.73
CA SER A 246 -7.01 9.42 -35.81
C SER A 246 -5.94 8.88 -36.79
N SER A 247 -4.69 9.33 -36.70
CA SER A 247 -3.59 8.85 -37.56
C SER A 247 -2.91 7.60 -37.02
N TRP A 248 -3.26 7.17 -35.83
CA TRP A 248 -2.79 5.92 -35.25
C TRP A 248 -3.46 4.72 -35.90
N THR A 249 -2.83 3.55 -35.75
CA THR A 249 -3.38 2.27 -36.21
C THR A 249 -3.36 1.25 -35.07
N ALA A 250 -4.32 0.34 -35.09
CA ALA A 250 -4.45 -0.76 -34.14
C ALA A 250 -4.42 -2.11 -34.88
N GLY A 251 -3.86 -3.11 -34.22
CA GLY A 251 -3.77 -4.49 -34.69
C GLY A 251 -3.73 -5.47 -33.52
N PHE A 252 -3.27 -6.68 -33.77
CA PHE A 252 -3.09 -7.69 -32.73
C PHE A 252 -1.62 -8.09 -32.60
N GLY A 253 -1.21 -8.41 -31.37
CA GLY A 253 0.11 -8.91 -31.01
C GLY A 253 0.10 -10.37 -30.57
N PRO A 254 1.18 -10.84 -29.95
CA PRO A 254 1.32 -12.23 -29.51
C PRO A 254 0.47 -12.60 -28.29
N ILE A 255 0.01 -11.62 -27.48
CA ILE A 255 -0.85 -11.88 -26.32
C ILE A 255 -2.24 -12.24 -26.85
N GLN A 256 -2.68 -13.46 -26.57
CA GLN A 256 -3.98 -13.97 -26.99
C GLN A 256 -5.07 -13.65 -25.97
N SER A 257 -4.68 -13.61 -24.69
CA SER A 257 -5.50 -13.13 -23.58
C SER A 257 -4.61 -12.72 -22.42
N SER A 258 -5.10 -11.80 -21.59
CA SER A 258 -4.49 -11.43 -20.33
C SER A 258 -5.59 -11.20 -19.30
N GLY A 259 -5.42 -11.74 -18.10
CA GLY A 259 -6.38 -11.56 -17.01
C GLY A 259 -5.69 -11.69 -15.68
N LEU A 260 -6.14 -10.92 -14.70
CA LEU A 260 -5.56 -10.94 -13.36
C LEU A 260 -5.80 -12.28 -12.66
N TYR A 261 -6.94 -12.92 -12.95
CA TYR A 261 -7.32 -14.22 -12.36
C TYR A 261 -6.89 -15.40 -13.24
N GLU A 262 -7.01 -15.23 -14.55
CA GLU A 262 -6.73 -16.28 -15.52
C GLU A 262 -5.24 -16.50 -15.72
N GLY A 263 -4.48 -15.41 -15.80
CA GLY A 263 -3.11 -15.40 -16.27
C GLY A 263 -2.99 -14.89 -17.71
N GLU A 264 -1.80 -15.03 -18.29
CA GLU A 264 -1.50 -14.59 -19.66
C GLU A 264 -1.34 -15.79 -20.59
N PHE A 265 -2.03 -15.75 -21.75
CA PHE A 265 -1.83 -16.67 -22.84
C PHE A 265 -1.06 -15.96 -23.96
N TYR A 266 0.18 -16.39 -24.20
CA TYR A 266 1.10 -15.81 -25.15
C TYR A 266 1.44 -16.81 -26.27
N ASP A 267 1.23 -16.42 -27.52
CA ASP A 267 1.59 -17.23 -28.70
C ASP A 267 2.74 -16.54 -29.46
N ALA A 268 3.96 -17.05 -29.29
CA ALA A 268 5.15 -16.46 -29.93
C ALA A 268 5.14 -16.59 -31.46
N ARG A 269 4.28 -17.43 -32.04
CA ARG A 269 4.10 -17.53 -33.48
C ARG A 269 3.37 -16.34 -34.09
N GLU A 270 2.63 -15.61 -33.24
CA GLU A 270 1.90 -14.39 -33.60
C GLU A 270 2.75 -13.11 -33.40
N GLU A 271 4.02 -13.26 -33.01
CA GLU A 271 4.96 -12.13 -32.96
C GLU A 271 5.18 -11.56 -34.36
N ASN A 272 4.79 -10.29 -34.53
CA ASN A 272 5.07 -9.56 -35.76
C ASN A 272 6.44 -8.86 -35.60
N GLU A 273 7.53 -9.52 -36.03
CA GLU A 273 8.87 -8.96 -35.88
C GLU A 273 8.97 -7.55 -36.44
N GLY A 274 9.47 -6.64 -35.63
CA GLY A 274 9.67 -5.23 -36.01
C GLY A 274 8.42 -4.33 -35.95
N TRP A 275 7.26 -4.82 -35.49
CA TRP A 275 6.05 -3.99 -35.42
C TRP A 275 6.20 -2.75 -34.54
N GLN A 276 7.10 -2.76 -33.59
CA GLN A 276 7.45 -1.64 -32.71
C GLN A 276 8.50 -0.68 -33.30
N SER A 277 8.96 -0.94 -34.51
CA SER A 277 9.99 -0.15 -35.19
C SER A 277 9.44 0.57 -36.40
N SER A 278 10.16 1.60 -36.86
CA SER A 278 9.82 2.32 -38.11
C SER A 278 10.09 1.46 -39.34
N GLY A 279 9.29 1.66 -40.39
CA GLY A 279 9.38 0.92 -41.65
C GLY A 279 8.69 -0.44 -41.64
N PHE A 280 7.95 -0.77 -40.58
CA PHE A 280 7.16 -2.00 -40.51
C PHE A 280 5.99 -1.95 -41.49
N ASN A 281 5.80 -3.03 -42.24
CA ASN A 281 4.63 -3.16 -43.10
C ASN A 281 3.40 -3.59 -42.27
N ALA A 282 2.59 -2.62 -41.88
CA ALA A 282 1.46 -2.79 -40.97
C ALA A 282 0.24 -3.50 -41.64
N ILE A 283 0.46 -4.57 -42.39
CA ILE A 283 -0.62 -5.37 -42.96
C ILE A 283 -1.45 -5.98 -41.83
N GLY A 284 -2.78 -5.78 -41.85
CA GLY A 284 -3.68 -6.23 -40.80
C GLY A 284 -3.93 -5.19 -39.70
N PHE A 285 -3.20 -4.08 -39.68
CA PHE A 285 -3.54 -2.94 -38.83
C PHE A 285 -4.63 -2.08 -39.47
N THR A 286 -5.56 -1.60 -38.66
CA THR A 286 -6.67 -0.73 -39.10
C THR A 286 -6.57 0.63 -38.43
N PRO A 287 -7.14 1.70 -39.00
CA PRO A 287 -7.25 2.98 -38.31
C PRO A 287 -7.94 2.84 -36.96
N VAL A 288 -7.50 3.62 -35.98
CA VAL A 288 -8.14 3.69 -34.66
C VAL A 288 -9.47 4.45 -34.72
N SER A 289 -10.29 4.30 -33.69
CA SER A 289 -11.45 5.17 -33.40
C SER A 289 -11.13 6.10 -32.24
N ILE A 290 -11.63 7.34 -32.32
CA ILE A 290 -11.55 8.28 -31.19
C ILE A 290 -12.66 7.90 -30.20
N GLN A 291 -12.27 7.73 -28.95
CA GLN A 291 -13.20 7.44 -27.84
C GLN A 291 -13.60 8.74 -27.14
N ASN A 292 -14.82 8.79 -26.61
CA ASN A 292 -15.22 9.86 -25.74
C ASN A 292 -14.49 9.70 -24.39
N PHE A 293 -13.76 10.75 -23.99
CA PHE A 293 -12.92 10.71 -22.80
C PHE A 293 -12.93 12.04 -22.05
N ASN A 294 -13.15 11.99 -20.74
CA ASN A 294 -13.10 13.17 -19.88
C ASN A 294 -11.67 13.39 -19.37
N LYS A 295 -10.98 14.42 -19.86
CA LYS A 295 -9.60 14.74 -19.44
C LYS A 295 -9.51 15.25 -18.00
N GLU A 296 -10.63 15.63 -17.36
CA GLU A 296 -10.63 16.04 -15.95
C GLU A 296 -10.34 14.87 -15.01
N THR A 297 -10.48 13.61 -15.47
CA THR A 297 -10.13 12.44 -14.69
C THR A 297 -8.61 12.17 -14.63
N LEU A 298 -7.83 12.82 -15.52
CA LEU A 298 -6.38 12.60 -15.57
C LEU A 298 -5.70 13.13 -14.30
N ARG A 299 -4.97 12.25 -13.62
CA ARG A 299 -4.23 12.58 -12.41
C ARG A 299 -2.81 11.99 -12.46
N ARG A 300 -1.82 12.76 -12.01
CA ARG A 300 -0.50 12.21 -11.68
C ARG A 300 -0.55 11.63 -10.27
N PRO A 301 -0.37 10.31 -10.06
CA PRO A 301 -0.37 9.74 -8.72
C PRO A 301 0.84 10.22 -7.90
N GLN A 302 0.65 10.32 -6.59
CA GLN A 302 1.73 10.54 -5.64
C GLN A 302 2.49 9.22 -5.38
N ALA A 303 1.77 8.10 -5.43
CA ALA A 303 2.31 6.77 -5.24
C ALA A 303 3.40 6.44 -6.25
N ALA A 304 4.40 5.70 -5.81
CA ALA A 304 5.35 5.04 -6.69
C ALA A 304 4.62 4.03 -7.59
N PRO A 305 5.08 3.79 -8.82
CA PRO A 305 4.48 2.80 -9.70
C PRO A 305 4.73 1.36 -9.21
N VAL A 306 3.97 0.43 -9.76
CA VAL A 306 4.21 -0.99 -9.58
C VAL A 306 5.43 -1.40 -10.41
N ARG A 307 6.35 -2.16 -9.81
CA ARG A 307 7.61 -2.59 -10.44
C ARG A 307 8.00 -4.01 -10.04
N VAL A 308 8.98 -4.59 -10.75
CA VAL A 308 9.74 -5.71 -10.23
C VAL A 308 10.74 -5.18 -9.21
N ILE A 309 10.56 -5.57 -7.96
CA ILE A 309 11.38 -5.08 -6.85
C ILE A 309 12.47 -6.06 -6.45
N ASP A 310 12.22 -7.35 -6.62
CA ASP A 310 13.17 -8.41 -6.27
C ASP A 310 12.99 -9.62 -7.18
N GLU A 311 14.00 -10.49 -7.19
CA GLU A 311 13.99 -11.74 -7.93
C GLU A 311 14.36 -12.92 -7.01
N LEU A 312 13.53 -13.97 -7.02
CA LEU A 312 13.76 -15.17 -6.22
C LEU A 312 14.12 -16.36 -7.10
N LYS A 313 15.18 -17.07 -6.71
CA LYS A 313 15.55 -18.35 -7.32
C LYS A 313 14.86 -19.49 -6.59
N PRO A 314 14.55 -20.60 -7.29
CA PRO A 314 14.03 -21.79 -6.63
C PRO A 314 14.94 -22.30 -5.52
N VAL A 315 14.34 -22.60 -4.35
CA VAL A 315 15.01 -23.35 -3.27
C VAL A 315 14.91 -24.85 -3.50
N SER A 316 13.92 -25.30 -4.27
CA SER A 316 13.83 -26.69 -4.73
C SER A 316 13.09 -26.79 -6.07
N ILE A 317 13.48 -27.79 -6.86
CA ILE A 317 12.84 -28.20 -8.12
C ILE A 317 12.63 -29.70 -8.05
N ILE A 318 11.40 -30.16 -8.05
CA ILE A 318 11.05 -31.58 -7.94
C ILE A 318 10.40 -32.02 -9.27
N LYS A 319 11.04 -32.95 -9.97
CA LYS A 319 10.51 -33.52 -11.21
C LYS A 319 9.46 -34.59 -10.90
N SER A 320 8.31 -34.51 -11.56
CA SER A 320 7.29 -35.56 -11.66
C SER A 320 7.32 -36.20 -13.07
N GLU A 321 6.35 -37.07 -13.39
CA GLU A 321 6.28 -37.73 -14.71
C GLU A 321 6.06 -36.71 -15.84
N GLU A 322 5.24 -35.66 -15.62
CA GLU A 322 4.78 -34.75 -16.67
C GLU A 322 5.07 -33.27 -16.34
N SER A 323 5.56 -32.96 -15.15
CA SER A 323 5.74 -31.57 -14.67
C SER A 323 6.93 -31.43 -13.73
N TYR A 324 7.25 -30.16 -13.41
CA TYR A 324 8.20 -29.78 -12.38
C TYR A 324 7.49 -28.96 -11.33
N LEU A 325 7.57 -29.37 -10.05
CA LEU A 325 7.12 -28.58 -8.91
C LEU A 325 8.27 -27.74 -8.39
N ILE A 326 8.05 -26.43 -8.29
CA ILE A 326 9.03 -25.43 -7.90
C ILE A 326 8.62 -24.82 -6.55
N ASP A 327 9.53 -24.77 -5.58
CA ASP A 327 9.37 -23.96 -4.36
C ASP A 327 10.32 -22.77 -4.43
N PHE A 328 9.81 -21.55 -4.36
CA PHE A 328 10.61 -20.32 -4.29
C PHE A 328 10.98 -19.93 -2.84
N GLY A 329 10.51 -20.67 -1.84
CA GLY A 329 10.86 -20.45 -0.43
C GLY A 329 10.09 -19.32 0.26
N GLN A 330 9.42 -18.45 -0.50
CA GLN A 330 8.68 -17.28 -0.03
C GLN A 330 7.34 -17.19 -0.76
N ASN A 331 6.25 -16.89 -0.04
CA ASN A 331 4.96 -16.50 -0.63
C ASN A 331 4.99 -14.98 -0.95
N PHE A 332 4.58 -14.59 -2.14
CA PHE A 332 4.67 -13.20 -2.63
C PHE A 332 3.70 -12.95 -3.77
N SER A 333 3.53 -11.68 -4.17
CA SER A 333 2.87 -11.27 -5.40
C SER A 333 3.89 -11.13 -6.54
N GLY A 334 3.58 -11.67 -7.71
CA GLY A 334 4.51 -11.57 -8.84
C GLY A 334 4.19 -12.48 -10.02
N THR A 335 5.21 -12.70 -10.84
CA THR A 335 5.17 -13.57 -12.01
C THR A 335 6.40 -14.47 -12.07
N VAL A 336 6.36 -15.48 -12.92
CA VAL A 336 7.50 -16.34 -13.20
C VAL A 336 8.11 -15.94 -14.54
N GLN A 337 9.42 -15.73 -14.57
CA GLN A 337 10.22 -15.62 -15.80
C GLN A 337 10.89 -16.96 -16.11
N ILE A 338 10.78 -17.40 -17.36
CA ILE A 338 11.44 -18.62 -17.84
C ILE A 338 12.36 -18.31 -19.03
N THR A 339 13.50 -19.01 -19.09
CA THR A 339 14.41 -19.02 -20.25
C THR A 339 14.22 -20.32 -20.99
N ILE A 340 13.39 -20.27 -22.02
CA ILE A 340 12.90 -21.39 -22.79
C ILE A 340 14.00 -21.86 -23.76
N PRO A 341 14.41 -23.12 -23.76
CA PRO A 341 15.31 -23.66 -24.79
C PRO A 341 14.61 -23.78 -26.14
N GLU A 342 15.34 -24.12 -27.21
CA GLU A 342 14.72 -24.48 -28.49
C GLU A 342 13.76 -25.67 -28.31
N MET A 343 12.54 -25.49 -28.76
CA MET A 343 11.49 -26.53 -28.79
C MET A 343 10.64 -26.38 -30.04
N SER A 344 9.85 -27.38 -30.41
CA SER A 344 9.08 -27.32 -31.64
C SER A 344 8.08 -26.17 -31.65
N ALA A 345 7.93 -25.50 -32.77
CA ALA A 345 6.90 -24.49 -32.94
C ALA A 345 5.49 -25.08 -32.72
N GLY A 346 4.69 -24.43 -31.88
CA GLY A 346 3.37 -24.89 -31.48
C GLY A 346 3.35 -25.74 -30.20
N GLU A 347 4.49 -26.19 -29.69
CA GLU A 347 4.55 -26.78 -28.35
C GLU A 347 4.33 -25.68 -27.28
N SER A 348 3.72 -26.05 -26.14
CA SER A 348 3.35 -25.12 -25.09
C SER A 348 4.02 -25.44 -23.76
N ILE A 349 4.30 -24.38 -22.99
CA ILE A 349 4.68 -24.46 -21.58
C ILE A 349 3.58 -23.76 -20.79
N SER A 350 3.02 -24.45 -19.79
CA SER A 350 2.09 -23.86 -18.83
C SER A 350 2.70 -23.78 -17.45
N ILE A 351 2.45 -22.69 -16.74
CA ILE A 351 2.92 -22.43 -15.38
C ILE A 351 1.70 -22.17 -14.50
N ARG A 352 1.47 -23.05 -13.52
CA ARG A 352 0.39 -22.94 -12.53
C ARG A 352 0.94 -22.47 -11.21
N HIS A 353 0.19 -21.65 -10.50
CA HIS A 353 0.62 -21.02 -9.27
C HIS A 353 -0.24 -21.45 -8.07
N ALA A 354 0.36 -21.55 -6.87
CA ALA A 354 -0.37 -21.71 -5.60
C ALA A 354 0.50 -21.25 -4.42
N GLU A 355 -0.18 -20.86 -3.35
CA GLU A 355 0.49 -20.40 -2.12
C GLU A 355 1.03 -21.56 -1.29
N VAL A 356 0.36 -22.70 -1.30
CA VAL A 356 0.64 -23.85 -0.41
C VAL A 356 0.52 -25.18 -1.15
N LEU A 357 1.11 -26.20 -0.54
CA LEU A 357 0.95 -27.58 -0.96
C LEU A 357 0.00 -28.33 0.00
N GLU A 358 -0.76 -29.28 -0.53
CA GLU A 358 -1.50 -30.28 0.23
C GLU A 358 -1.14 -31.67 -0.32
N GLU A 359 -0.70 -32.57 0.56
CA GLU A 359 -0.21 -33.91 0.17
C GLU A 359 0.91 -33.86 -0.90
N GLY A 360 1.76 -32.83 -0.87
CA GLY A 360 2.88 -32.64 -1.82
C GLY A 360 2.50 -32.15 -3.21
N LYS A 361 1.27 -31.73 -3.42
CA LYS A 361 0.76 -31.15 -4.68
C LYS A 361 0.29 -29.72 -4.48
N LEU A 362 0.25 -28.92 -5.56
CA LEU A 362 -0.34 -27.60 -5.52
C LEU A 362 -1.76 -27.64 -4.97
N CYS A 363 -2.02 -26.92 -3.88
CA CYS A 363 -3.36 -26.71 -3.37
C CYS A 363 -3.95 -25.44 -3.98
N ARG A 364 -4.80 -25.60 -4.99
CA ARG A 364 -5.42 -24.47 -5.71
C ARG A 364 -6.80 -24.09 -5.16
N ARG A 365 -7.30 -24.80 -4.16
CA ARG A 365 -8.60 -24.50 -3.54
C ARG A 365 -8.68 -23.07 -2.96
N PRO A 366 -7.64 -22.54 -2.28
CA PRO A 366 -7.65 -21.15 -1.81
C PRO A 366 -7.72 -20.10 -2.91
N LEU A 367 -7.41 -20.45 -4.16
CA LEU A 367 -7.55 -19.55 -5.31
C LEU A 367 -9.02 -19.35 -5.72
N ARG A 368 -9.93 -20.16 -5.18
CA ARG A 368 -11.36 -20.20 -5.56
C ARG A 368 -11.52 -20.41 -7.07
N ARG A 369 -12.00 -19.41 -7.82
CA ARG A 369 -12.21 -19.50 -9.29
C ARG A 369 -11.07 -18.87 -10.10
N ALA A 370 -10.07 -18.26 -9.48
CA ALA A 370 -8.89 -17.80 -10.20
C ALA A 370 -8.07 -19.01 -10.70
N THR A 371 -7.85 -19.08 -12.01
CA THR A 371 -7.09 -20.18 -12.63
C THR A 371 -5.59 -20.03 -12.40
N ALA A 372 -5.08 -18.81 -12.28
CA ALA A 372 -3.66 -18.50 -12.02
C ALA A 372 -2.70 -19.38 -12.84
N GLU A 373 -2.89 -19.40 -14.17
CA GLU A 373 -2.13 -20.21 -15.12
C GLU A 373 -1.66 -19.36 -16.30
N ASP A 374 -0.33 -19.30 -16.50
CA ASP A 374 0.28 -18.62 -17.64
C ASP A 374 0.69 -19.65 -18.68
N THR A 375 0.47 -19.36 -19.98
CA THR A 375 0.79 -20.26 -21.07
C THR A 375 1.59 -19.57 -22.16
N TYR A 376 2.71 -20.17 -22.54
CA TYR A 376 3.55 -19.77 -23.67
C TYR A 376 3.52 -20.83 -24.78
N ILE A 377 3.24 -20.40 -26.01
CA ILE A 377 3.38 -21.25 -27.20
C ILE A 377 4.65 -20.86 -27.96
N SER A 378 5.52 -21.83 -28.19
CA SER A 378 6.80 -21.66 -28.88
C SER A 378 6.64 -21.35 -30.36
N ASN A 379 7.51 -20.46 -30.87
CA ASN A 379 7.73 -20.25 -32.31
C ASN A 379 8.89 -21.08 -32.85
N GLY A 380 9.51 -21.96 -32.04
CA GLY A 380 10.66 -22.78 -32.41
C GLY A 380 11.99 -22.25 -31.88
N ASN A 381 12.07 -20.99 -31.49
CA ASN A 381 13.33 -20.38 -31.08
C ASN A 381 13.50 -20.39 -29.56
N ARG A 382 14.75 -20.28 -29.12
CA ARG A 382 15.05 -19.96 -27.72
C ARG A 382 14.50 -18.58 -27.35
N ALA A 383 13.88 -18.46 -26.19
CA ALA A 383 13.29 -17.20 -25.71
C ALA A 383 13.44 -17.03 -24.20
N THR A 384 13.41 -15.80 -23.73
CA THR A 384 13.13 -15.46 -22.33
C THR A 384 11.79 -14.79 -22.27
N TRP A 385 10.88 -15.35 -21.49
CA TRP A 385 9.51 -14.88 -21.39
C TRP A 385 9.06 -14.77 -19.93
N SER A 386 8.24 -13.77 -19.68
CA SER A 386 7.47 -13.59 -18.46
C SER A 386 6.14 -12.94 -18.83
N PRO A 387 5.01 -13.31 -18.21
CA PRO A 387 3.74 -12.64 -18.44
C PRO A 387 3.86 -11.15 -18.05
N ARG A 388 3.10 -10.29 -18.74
CA ARG A 388 3.21 -8.83 -18.65
C ARG A 388 2.04 -8.17 -17.94
N PHE A 389 0.81 -8.65 -18.25
CA PHE A 389 -0.43 -7.99 -17.84
C PHE A 389 -1.27 -8.84 -16.90
N THR A 390 -0.60 -9.61 -16.08
CA THR A 390 -1.17 -10.39 -14.97
C THR A 390 -0.23 -10.36 -13.77
N ILE A 391 -0.74 -10.78 -12.63
CA ILE A 391 0.01 -10.95 -11.39
C ILE A 391 -0.65 -12.06 -10.56
N HIS A 392 0.18 -12.88 -9.89
CA HIS A 392 -0.26 -14.00 -9.07
C HIS A 392 0.29 -13.87 -7.65
N GLY A 393 -0.44 -14.39 -6.66
CA GLY A 393 0.05 -14.62 -5.30
C GLY A 393 0.45 -16.09 -5.16
N PHE A 394 1.73 -16.37 -4.88
CA PHE A 394 2.21 -17.75 -4.82
C PHE A 394 3.55 -17.90 -4.10
N ARG A 395 3.80 -19.11 -3.62
CA ARG A 395 5.12 -19.62 -3.23
C ARG A 395 5.58 -20.74 -4.15
N TYR A 396 4.61 -21.50 -4.66
CA TYR A 396 4.86 -22.70 -5.48
C TYR A 396 4.38 -22.49 -6.90
N ALA A 397 5.14 -23.02 -7.85
CA ALA A 397 4.74 -23.10 -9.25
C ALA A 397 4.86 -24.53 -9.78
N GLU A 398 3.97 -24.92 -10.68
CA GLU A 398 4.07 -26.15 -11.44
C GLU A 398 4.29 -25.82 -12.92
N VAL A 399 5.42 -26.29 -13.48
CA VAL A 399 5.78 -26.09 -14.88
C VAL A 399 5.48 -27.36 -15.66
N ILE A 400 4.62 -27.27 -16.66
CA ILE A 400 4.16 -28.38 -17.52
C ILE A 400 4.65 -28.12 -18.94
N GLY A 401 5.03 -29.19 -19.66
CA GLY A 401 5.46 -29.10 -21.06
C GLY A 401 6.92 -28.65 -21.26
N TRP A 402 7.72 -28.58 -20.17
CA TRP A 402 9.13 -28.19 -20.28
C TRP A 402 9.97 -29.24 -21.03
N PRO A 403 10.71 -28.84 -22.08
CA PRO A 403 11.54 -29.79 -22.84
C PRO A 403 12.86 -30.09 -22.12
N GLY A 404 13.05 -31.32 -21.68
CA GLY A 404 14.29 -31.75 -21.05
C GLY A 404 14.35 -31.55 -19.53
N GLU A 405 15.50 -31.11 -18.99
CA GLU A 405 15.71 -30.87 -17.56
C GLU A 405 15.58 -29.39 -17.24
N LEU A 406 14.71 -29.05 -16.29
CA LEU A 406 14.52 -27.69 -15.78
C LEU A 406 15.50 -27.45 -14.63
N THR A 407 16.27 -26.38 -14.72
CA THR A 407 17.25 -25.98 -13.70
C THR A 407 16.93 -24.62 -13.09
N SER A 408 17.57 -24.28 -11.95
CA SER A 408 17.40 -22.98 -11.31
C SER A 408 17.91 -21.78 -12.14
N GLN A 409 18.63 -22.03 -13.22
CA GLN A 409 19.06 -20.99 -14.17
C GLN A 409 17.98 -20.66 -15.20
N ASP A 410 17.07 -21.59 -15.45
CA ASP A 410 16.02 -21.46 -16.45
C ASP A 410 14.77 -20.76 -15.94
N ILE A 411 14.62 -20.60 -14.60
CA ILE A 411 13.42 -20.09 -13.96
C ILE A 411 13.75 -19.11 -12.84
N THR A 412 13.00 -18.02 -12.75
CA THR A 412 13.13 -16.97 -11.73
C THR A 412 11.73 -16.44 -11.39
N ALA A 413 11.41 -16.30 -10.12
CA ALA A 413 10.23 -15.56 -9.71
C ALA A 413 10.56 -14.05 -9.63
N ARG A 414 9.70 -13.23 -10.18
CA ARG A 414 9.79 -11.76 -10.16
C ARG A 414 8.79 -11.24 -9.14
N VAL A 415 9.28 -10.65 -8.06
CA VAL A 415 8.46 -10.05 -7.01
C VAL A 415 7.96 -8.70 -7.51
N ILE A 416 6.64 -8.51 -7.53
CA ILE A 416 5.99 -7.33 -8.10
C ILE A 416 5.09 -6.69 -7.07
N HIS A 417 5.32 -5.42 -6.78
CA HIS A 417 4.46 -4.59 -5.93
C HIS A 417 4.72 -3.09 -6.20
N THR A 418 3.90 -2.22 -5.62
CA THR A 418 4.16 -0.77 -5.60
C THR A 418 5.52 -0.51 -4.96
N ASP A 419 6.39 0.26 -5.65
CA ASP A 419 7.78 0.52 -5.25
C ASP A 419 7.87 1.47 -4.03
N MET A 420 7.27 1.03 -2.92
CA MET A 420 7.31 1.75 -1.64
C MET A 420 8.68 1.53 -0.97
N GLU A 421 9.30 2.63 -0.53
CA GLU A 421 10.54 2.55 0.25
C GLU A 421 10.30 1.91 1.62
N SER A 422 11.17 0.99 2.03
CA SER A 422 11.14 0.42 3.37
C SER A 422 11.65 1.46 4.38
N THR A 423 10.82 1.84 5.34
CA THR A 423 11.12 2.85 6.36
C THR A 423 11.30 2.28 7.75
N GLY A 424 10.70 1.13 8.04
CA GLY A 424 10.73 0.48 9.35
C GLY A 424 11.51 -0.81 9.37
N HIS A 425 12.36 -0.99 10.40
CA HIS A 425 13.11 -2.23 10.63
C HIS A 425 13.02 -2.62 12.10
N PHE A 426 12.82 -3.91 12.34
CA PHE A 426 12.77 -4.49 13.69
C PHE A 426 13.52 -5.82 13.72
N GLU A 427 14.22 -6.07 14.82
CA GLU A 427 14.85 -7.35 15.13
C GLU A 427 14.94 -7.51 16.65
N CYS A 428 14.81 -8.74 17.14
CA CYS A 428 14.99 -9.08 18.55
C CYS A 428 15.72 -10.44 18.72
N SER A 429 15.99 -10.81 19.95
CA SER A 429 16.67 -12.09 20.26
C SER A 429 15.82 -13.35 20.04
N ASN A 430 14.55 -13.24 19.65
CA ASN A 430 13.66 -14.37 19.37
C ASN A 430 13.40 -14.49 17.86
N GLU A 431 13.92 -15.55 17.24
CA GLU A 431 13.81 -15.80 15.80
C GLU A 431 12.37 -15.95 15.29
N LEU A 432 11.45 -16.49 16.10
CA LEU A 432 10.06 -16.64 15.70
C LEU A 432 9.36 -15.27 15.63
N ILE A 433 9.68 -14.37 16.56
CA ILE A 433 9.16 -12.99 16.52
C ILE A 433 9.74 -12.23 15.33
N ASN A 434 11.03 -12.41 15.02
CA ASN A 434 11.65 -11.85 13.82
C ASN A 434 10.95 -12.35 12.57
N ARG A 435 10.67 -13.66 12.50
CA ARG A 435 9.93 -14.23 11.35
C ARG A 435 8.48 -13.72 11.27
N PHE A 436 7.80 -13.51 12.40
CA PHE A 436 6.48 -12.86 12.40
C PHE A 436 6.55 -11.47 11.76
N HIS A 437 7.52 -10.64 12.17
CA HIS A 437 7.73 -9.33 11.58
C HIS A 437 8.01 -9.42 10.07
N GLU A 438 8.89 -10.31 9.63
CA GLU A 438 9.17 -10.53 8.20
C GLU A 438 7.92 -10.94 7.42
N ASN A 439 7.08 -11.83 7.98
CA ASN A 439 5.83 -12.24 7.34
C ASN A 439 4.89 -11.06 7.14
N VAL A 440 4.81 -10.12 8.09
CA VAL A 440 4.02 -8.89 7.96
C VAL A 440 4.59 -7.99 6.86
N VAL A 441 5.91 -7.83 6.78
CA VAL A 441 6.58 -7.08 5.70
C VAL A 441 6.26 -7.69 4.33
N TRP A 442 6.35 -9.01 4.17
CA TRP A 442 6.04 -9.69 2.91
C TRP A 442 4.56 -9.60 2.53
N SER A 443 3.65 -9.70 3.52
CA SER A 443 2.22 -9.49 3.24
C SER A 443 1.91 -8.05 2.85
N THR A 444 2.58 -7.06 3.43
CA THR A 444 2.44 -5.66 3.02
C THR A 444 2.88 -5.48 1.57
N LYS A 445 4.08 -5.96 1.20
CA LYS A 445 4.57 -5.92 -0.18
C LYS A 445 3.57 -6.55 -1.15
N SER A 446 3.12 -7.77 -0.83
CA SER A 446 2.26 -8.56 -1.72
C SER A 446 0.89 -7.97 -1.95
N ASN A 447 0.38 -7.20 -1.03
CA ASN A 447 -0.97 -6.64 -1.07
C ASN A 447 -1.03 -5.15 -1.42
N PHE A 448 0.11 -4.47 -1.53
CA PHE A 448 0.17 -3.11 -2.04
C PHE A 448 0.57 -3.14 -3.51
N VAL A 449 -0.38 -3.46 -4.38
CA VAL A 449 -0.21 -3.50 -5.84
C VAL A 449 -1.18 -2.50 -6.45
N SER A 450 -0.70 -1.29 -6.71
CA SER A 450 -1.47 -0.10 -7.11
C SER A 450 -2.34 0.47 -5.99
N ILE A 451 -3.12 -0.35 -5.31
CA ILE A 451 -3.93 -0.01 -4.13
C ILE A 451 -3.65 -1.04 -3.02
N PRO A 452 -4.03 -0.76 -1.76
CA PRO A 452 -3.97 -1.77 -0.70
C PRO A 452 -5.10 -2.80 -0.87
N THR A 453 -4.78 -3.97 -1.45
CA THR A 453 -5.73 -5.08 -1.61
C THR A 453 -5.69 -6.02 -0.41
N ASP A 454 -6.75 -6.81 -0.22
CA ASP A 454 -6.86 -7.81 0.85
C ASP A 454 -5.93 -9.01 0.62
N CYS A 455 -5.83 -9.48 -0.61
CA CYS A 455 -5.11 -10.69 -0.98
C CYS A 455 -4.57 -10.59 -2.42
N PRO A 456 -3.48 -11.32 -2.80
CA PRO A 456 -2.91 -11.24 -4.14
C PRO A 456 -3.26 -12.41 -5.06
N GLN A 457 -3.93 -13.48 -4.57
CA GLN A 457 -3.92 -14.79 -5.26
C GLN A 457 -5.27 -15.26 -5.82
N ARG A 458 -6.38 -14.94 -5.15
CA ARG A 458 -7.71 -15.50 -5.46
C ARG A 458 -8.58 -14.53 -6.27
N ASP A 459 -9.78 -14.96 -6.65
CA ASP A 459 -10.81 -14.09 -7.22
C ASP A 459 -11.38 -13.18 -6.13
N GLU A 460 -10.83 -12.03 -5.96
CA GLU A 460 -11.14 -10.94 -5.04
C GLU A 460 -10.19 -9.78 -5.33
N ARG A 461 -9.08 -9.65 -4.58
CA ARG A 461 -7.99 -8.66 -4.77
C ARG A 461 -8.53 -7.24 -4.84
N LEU A 462 -9.33 -6.88 -3.82
CA LEU A 462 -10.05 -5.61 -3.73
C LEU A 462 -9.49 -4.74 -2.61
N GLY A 463 -9.69 -3.43 -2.71
CA GLY A 463 -9.30 -2.46 -1.68
C GLY A 463 -10.26 -2.47 -0.49
N TRP A 464 -10.24 -3.52 0.34
CA TRP A 464 -11.08 -3.65 1.51
C TRP A 464 -10.78 -2.57 2.54
N THR A 465 -11.81 -1.79 2.87
CA THR A 465 -11.68 -0.62 3.74
C THR A 465 -11.40 -1.00 5.19
N GLY A 466 -11.92 -2.12 5.67
CA GLY A 466 -11.64 -2.63 7.01
C GLY A 466 -10.19 -3.05 7.19
N ASP A 467 -9.66 -3.77 6.23
CA ASP A 467 -8.29 -4.29 6.25
C ASP A 467 -7.27 -3.16 6.36
N ILE A 468 -7.34 -2.17 5.48
CA ILE A 468 -6.42 -1.05 5.54
C ILE A 468 -6.68 -0.14 6.75
N GLN A 469 -7.92 0.01 7.20
CA GLN A 469 -8.24 0.80 8.39
C GLN A 469 -7.52 0.27 9.63
N VAL A 470 -7.48 -1.05 9.83
CA VAL A 470 -6.78 -1.64 10.97
C VAL A 470 -5.27 -1.68 10.77
N PHE A 471 -4.81 -1.77 9.53
CA PHE A 471 -3.40 -1.97 9.19
C PHE A 471 -2.63 -0.68 8.87
N ALA A 472 -3.29 0.41 8.52
CA ALA A 472 -2.64 1.66 8.11
C ALA A 472 -1.52 2.13 9.07
N PRO A 473 -1.68 2.12 10.40
CA PRO A 473 -0.58 2.48 11.31
C PRO A 473 0.67 1.60 11.14
N THR A 474 0.49 0.31 10.88
CA THR A 474 1.59 -0.64 10.65
C THR A 474 2.21 -0.44 9.26
N ALA A 475 1.40 -0.27 8.22
CA ALA A 475 1.90 0.01 6.87
C ALA A 475 2.79 1.27 6.83
N LEU A 476 2.33 2.35 7.45
CA LEU A 476 3.03 3.64 7.55
C LEU A 476 4.31 3.56 8.39
N LEU A 477 4.40 2.60 9.29
CA LEU A 477 5.61 2.34 10.08
C LEU A 477 6.63 1.53 9.28
N LEU A 478 6.19 0.57 8.47
CA LEU A 478 7.05 -0.34 7.71
C LEU A 478 7.56 0.28 6.40
N PHE A 479 6.72 1.08 5.74
CA PHE A 479 6.98 1.63 4.42
C PHE A 479 6.57 3.10 4.31
N ASP A 480 7.13 3.82 3.33
CA ASP A 480 6.60 5.11 2.84
C ASP A 480 5.29 4.83 2.07
N ALA A 481 4.27 4.38 2.80
CA ALA A 481 2.97 3.98 2.25
C ALA A 481 1.98 5.15 2.14
N ALA A 482 2.30 6.31 2.71
CA ALA A 482 1.40 7.47 2.73
C ALA A 482 0.95 7.90 1.32
N PRO A 483 1.82 8.00 0.30
CA PRO A 483 1.40 8.37 -1.05
C PRO A 483 0.36 7.39 -1.64
N THR A 484 0.57 6.08 -1.47
CA THR A 484 -0.36 5.05 -1.97
C THR A 484 -1.71 5.11 -1.27
N ILE A 485 -1.71 5.32 0.05
CA ILE A 485 -2.95 5.43 0.83
C ILE A 485 -3.68 6.73 0.48
N ARG A 486 -2.99 7.86 0.29
CA ARG A 486 -3.58 9.14 -0.11
C ARG A 486 -4.27 9.06 -1.46
N ASP A 487 -3.58 8.50 -2.46
CA ASP A 487 -4.14 8.30 -3.80
C ASP A 487 -5.41 7.44 -3.77
N TRP A 488 -5.38 6.34 -3.02
CA TRP A 488 -6.55 5.48 -2.84
C TRP A 488 -7.69 6.16 -2.06
N MET A 489 -7.38 6.98 -1.06
CA MET A 489 -8.39 7.73 -0.28
C MET A 489 -9.15 8.76 -1.13
N GLU A 490 -8.61 9.23 -2.25
CA GLU A 490 -9.38 10.06 -3.19
C GLU A 490 -10.57 9.30 -3.78
N ASP A 491 -10.34 8.05 -4.23
CA ASP A 491 -11.41 7.20 -4.73
C ASP A 491 -12.42 6.86 -3.63
N VAL A 492 -11.96 6.63 -2.39
CA VAL A 492 -12.86 6.42 -1.24
C VAL A 492 -13.78 7.63 -1.02
N ARG A 493 -13.24 8.85 -1.05
CA ARG A 493 -14.05 10.09 -0.91
C ARG A 493 -15.03 10.25 -2.07
N TYR A 494 -14.60 9.96 -3.27
CA TYR A 494 -15.45 10.01 -4.45
C TYR A 494 -16.63 9.04 -4.32
N GLU A 495 -16.37 7.78 -4.02
CA GLU A 495 -17.40 6.75 -3.93
C GLU A 495 -18.33 6.96 -2.74
N GLN A 496 -17.83 7.42 -1.59
CA GLN A 496 -18.66 7.84 -0.48
C GLN A 496 -19.70 8.90 -0.91
N LYS A 497 -19.25 9.89 -1.71
CA LYS A 497 -20.14 10.94 -2.21
C LYS A 497 -21.19 10.36 -3.17
N GLN A 498 -20.80 9.45 -4.07
CA GLN A 498 -21.74 8.78 -4.97
C GLN A 498 -22.75 7.91 -4.21
N ALA A 499 -22.33 7.27 -3.13
CA ALA A 499 -23.19 6.47 -2.23
C ALA A 499 -24.01 7.31 -1.24
N GLY A 500 -24.13 8.63 -1.47
CA GLY A 500 -24.94 9.52 -0.62
C GLY A 500 -24.41 9.66 0.81
N GLY A 501 -23.12 9.51 1.03
CA GLY A 501 -22.39 9.67 2.29
C GLY A 501 -22.09 8.36 3.02
N TYR A 502 -22.57 7.22 2.53
CA TYR A 502 -22.15 5.90 3.02
C TYR A 502 -20.83 5.49 2.38
N VAL A 503 -20.03 4.70 3.08
CA VAL A 503 -18.71 4.25 2.60
C VAL A 503 -18.79 2.78 2.22
N PRO A 504 -18.46 2.42 0.96
CA PRO A 504 -18.39 1.01 0.55
C PRO A 504 -17.38 0.23 1.39
N VAL A 505 -17.61 -1.07 1.56
CA VAL A 505 -16.68 -1.95 2.31
C VAL A 505 -15.39 -2.25 1.55
N PHE A 506 -15.34 -1.99 0.26
CA PHE A 506 -14.13 -1.99 -0.58
C PHE A 506 -14.23 -0.92 -1.68
N VAL A 507 -13.10 -0.39 -2.10
CA VAL A 507 -12.94 0.67 -3.10
C VAL A 507 -11.73 0.35 -3.98
N PRO A 508 -11.82 0.48 -5.33
CA PRO A 508 -13.00 0.83 -6.12
C PRO A 508 -14.10 -0.23 -6.09
N THR A 509 -15.37 0.22 -6.12
CA THR A 509 -16.51 -0.65 -6.36
C THR A 509 -16.57 -1.10 -7.82
N LEU A 510 -17.23 -2.23 -8.09
CA LEU A 510 -17.29 -2.86 -9.41
C LEU A 510 -18.69 -2.72 -10.01
N PRO A 511 -18.93 -1.75 -10.92
CA PRO A 511 -20.28 -1.34 -11.32
C PRO A 511 -21.09 -2.42 -12.05
N LYS A 512 -20.42 -3.42 -12.66
CA LYS A 512 -21.11 -4.47 -13.45
C LYS A 512 -21.18 -5.81 -12.73
N HIS A 513 -20.66 -5.89 -11.54
CA HIS A 513 -20.71 -7.12 -10.76
C HIS A 513 -21.82 -7.04 -9.73
N GLU A 514 -22.84 -7.90 -9.82
CA GLU A 514 -23.89 -8.02 -8.82
C GLU A 514 -23.49 -9.06 -7.77
N HIS A 515 -23.17 -8.61 -6.57
CA HIS A 515 -22.85 -9.47 -5.44
C HIS A 515 -23.28 -8.84 -4.13
N PHE A 516 -23.59 -9.66 -3.13
CA PHE A 516 -24.06 -9.22 -1.80
C PHE A 516 -23.16 -8.13 -1.16
N TRP A 517 -21.84 -8.23 -1.30
CA TRP A 517 -20.91 -7.28 -0.71
C TRP A 517 -20.97 -5.87 -1.30
N TYR A 518 -21.44 -5.70 -2.54
CA TYR A 518 -21.53 -4.38 -3.19
C TYR A 518 -22.61 -3.49 -2.59
N ASP A 519 -23.64 -4.10 -1.95
CA ASP A 519 -24.67 -3.36 -1.26
C ASP A 519 -24.33 -3.06 0.20
N GLN A 520 -23.20 -3.54 0.71
CA GLN A 520 -22.78 -3.34 2.09
C GLN A 520 -22.03 -2.01 2.23
N MET A 521 -22.71 -1.00 2.75
CA MET A 521 -22.16 0.36 2.93
C MET A 521 -22.39 0.90 4.36
N ARG A 522 -22.90 0.07 5.28
CA ARG A 522 -23.27 0.45 6.63
C ARG A 522 -22.57 -0.44 7.65
N VAL A 523 -21.28 -0.68 7.42
CA VAL A 523 -20.50 -1.62 8.22
C VAL A 523 -19.42 -0.88 8.99
N SER A 524 -19.63 -0.75 10.28
CA SER A 524 -18.63 -0.14 11.16
C SER A 524 -17.39 -1.02 11.28
N GLY A 525 -16.25 -0.38 11.50
CA GLY A 525 -14.92 -1.04 11.40
C GLY A 525 -14.35 -0.97 9.98
N TRP A 526 -15.18 -1.13 8.94
CA TRP A 526 -14.81 -0.97 7.52
C TRP A 526 -14.99 0.47 7.07
N SER A 527 -16.22 0.96 7.12
CA SER A 527 -16.57 2.30 6.67
C SER A 527 -15.90 3.42 7.48
N ASP A 528 -15.37 3.13 8.66
CA ASP A 528 -14.60 4.05 9.50
C ASP A 528 -13.22 4.41 8.92
N VAL A 529 -12.85 3.85 7.78
CA VAL A 529 -11.64 4.19 7.04
C VAL A 529 -11.51 5.68 6.76
N VAL A 530 -12.64 6.38 6.50
CA VAL A 530 -12.65 7.83 6.21
C VAL A 530 -12.38 8.72 7.43
N THR A 531 -12.36 8.15 8.62
CA THR A 531 -12.08 8.88 9.88
C THR A 531 -10.74 8.47 10.49
N LEU A 532 -10.46 7.16 10.55
CA LEU A 532 -9.31 6.61 11.27
C LEU A 532 -8.04 6.57 10.40
N THR A 533 -8.17 6.30 9.10
CA THR A 533 -7.01 6.28 8.19
C THR A 533 -6.40 7.66 7.98
N PRO A 534 -7.17 8.75 7.76
CA PRO A 534 -6.62 10.11 7.71
C PRO A 534 -5.88 10.50 9.00
N ARG A 535 -6.39 10.06 10.16
CA ARG A 535 -5.71 10.28 11.43
C ARG A 535 -4.36 9.54 11.49
N SER A 536 -4.33 8.29 11.03
CA SER A 536 -3.09 7.50 10.96
C SER A 536 -2.08 8.13 10.00
N LEU A 537 -2.52 8.67 8.86
CA LEU A 537 -1.68 9.41 7.93
C LEU A 537 -1.07 10.64 8.61
N TYR A 538 -1.89 11.49 9.22
CA TYR A 538 -1.42 12.69 9.93
C TYR A 538 -0.46 12.35 11.07
N ASP A 539 -0.76 11.34 11.87
CA ASP A 539 0.10 10.92 12.97
C ASP A 539 1.48 10.45 12.46
N ALA A 540 1.54 9.83 11.28
CA ALA A 540 2.79 9.39 10.67
C ALA A 540 3.56 10.52 9.98
N THR A 541 2.89 11.39 9.24
CA THR A 541 3.50 12.39 8.35
C THR A 541 3.62 13.78 8.95
N GLY A 542 2.69 14.15 9.83
CA GLY A 542 2.56 15.52 10.36
C GLY A 542 1.93 16.51 9.38
N GLU A 543 1.39 16.05 8.25
CA GLU A 543 0.79 16.91 7.23
C GLU A 543 -0.69 17.16 7.52
N LEU A 544 -1.05 18.43 7.77
CA LEU A 544 -2.44 18.83 8.03
C LEU A 544 -3.37 18.62 6.80
N SER A 545 -2.83 18.48 5.60
CA SER A 545 -3.58 18.11 4.40
C SER A 545 -4.29 16.77 4.57
N ASP A 546 -3.67 15.79 5.21
CA ASP A 546 -4.27 14.48 5.49
C ASP A 546 -5.59 14.59 6.25
N LEU A 547 -5.67 15.54 7.17
CA LEU A 547 -6.90 15.83 7.91
C LEU A 547 -7.87 16.73 7.12
N SER A 548 -7.35 17.83 6.51
CA SER A 548 -8.19 18.84 5.90
C SER A 548 -8.96 18.34 4.68
N GLU A 549 -8.37 17.43 3.89
CA GLU A 549 -9.00 16.84 2.72
C GLU A 549 -10.06 15.77 3.07
N ASN A 550 -9.96 15.18 4.25
CA ASN A 550 -10.82 14.08 4.66
C ASN A 550 -11.84 14.46 5.75
N LEU A 551 -11.78 15.67 6.33
CA LEU A 551 -12.65 16.05 7.43
C LEU A 551 -14.13 16.00 7.06
N ASP A 552 -14.51 16.55 5.89
CA ASP A 552 -15.91 16.57 5.43
C ASP A 552 -16.46 15.14 5.20
N ALA A 553 -15.62 14.24 4.69
CA ALA A 553 -15.96 12.83 4.53
C ALA A 553 -16.17 12.15 5.90
N GLY A 554 -15.29 12.41 6.84
CA GLY A 554 -15.39 11.91 8.20
C GLY A 554 -16.63 12.44 8.93
N GLU A 555 -16.91 13.75 8.87
CA GLU A 555 -18.14 14.34 9.44
C GLU A 555 -19.39 13.72 8.82
N THR A 556 -19.41 13.54 7.49
CA THR A 556 -20.53 12.91 6.77
C THR A 556 -20.76 11.48 7.26
N TRP A 557 -19.70 10.69 7.43
CA TRP A 557 -19.83 9.33 7.94
C TRP A 557 -20.38 9.30 9.38
N VAL A 558 -19.85 10.12 10.28
CA VAL A 558 -20.37 10.22 11.67
C VAL A 558 -21.83 10.66 11.69
N ASP A 559 -22.23 11.59 10.81
CA ASP A 559 -23.63 12.00 10.66
C ASP A 559 -24.53 10.85 10.20
N LYS A 560 -24.03 10.00 9.27
CA LYS A 560 -24.77 8.79 8.84
C LYS A 560 -24.93 7.82 9.99
N MET A 561 -23.90 7.51 10.75
CA MET A 561 -24.00 6.65 11.93
C MET A 561 -25.01 7.18 12.96
N CYS A 562 -25.01 8.51 13.20
CA CYS A 562 -26.01 9.13 14.06
C CYS A 562 -27.46 8.98 13.54
N GLN A 563 -27.64 8.95 12.19
CA GLN A 563 -28.95 8.73 11.57
C GLN A 563 -29.41 7.27 11.68
N GLU A 564 -28.47 6.33 11.59
CA GLU A 564 -28.75 4.90 11.71
C GLU A 564 -28.92 4.44 13.16
N ALA A 565 -28.29 5.11 14.11
CA ALA A 565 -28.42 4.85 15.55
C ALA A 565 -29.83 5.21 16.08
N ASP A 566 -30.18 4.67 17.23
CA ASP A 566 -31.38 5.04 17.95
C ASP A 566 -31.26 6.42 18.62
N LYS A 567 -32.31 6.85 19.32
CA LYS A 567 -32.34 8.15 20.02
C LYS A 567 -31.29 8.31 21.12
N ASP A 568 -30.72 7.22 21.61
CA ASP A 568 -29.68 7.17 22.62
C ASP A 568 -28.29 6.97 22.01
N LEU A 569 -28.16 7.13 20.68
CA LEU A 569 -26.94 6.95 19.87
C LEU A 569 -26.37 5.54 19.95
N ASN A 570 -27.20 4.51 20.08
CA ASN A 570 -26.81 3.13 19.99
C ASN A 570 -27.20 2.55 18.64
N TRP A 571 -26.22 2.07 17.87
CA TRP A 571 -26.45 1.45 16.58
C TRP A 571 -26.59 -0.07 16.74
N SER A 572 -27.81 -0.58 16.61
CA SER A 572 -28.17 -1.98 16.89
C SER A 572 -28.94 -2.65 15.74
N ARG A 573 -28.74 -2.19 14.53
CA ARG A 573 -29.40 -2.69 13.31
C ARG A 573 -28.42 -2.81 12.17
N ASP A 574 -28.85 -3.38 11.06
CA ASP A 574 -28.11 -3.69 9.86
C ASP A 574 -27.05 -4.79 10.09
N LEU A 575 -26.44 -5.27 9.02
CA LEU A 575 -25.36 -6.22 9.08
C LEU A 575 -24.13 -5.54 9.66
N GLN A 576 -23.53 -6.13 10.69
CA GLN A 576 -22.23 -5.77 11.19
C GLN A 576 -21.29 -6.99 11.13
N LEU A 577 -20.09 -6.81 10.62
CA LEU A 577 -19.13 -7.90 10.48
C LEU A 577 -18.44 -8.25 11.80
N GLY A 578 -18.50 -7.32 12.78
CA GLY A 578 -17.97 -7.53 14.12
C GLY A 578 -16.46 -7.77 14.12
N ASP A 579 -16.02 -8.74 14.91
CA ASP A 579 -14.60 -9.14 14.99
C ASP A 579 -14.33 -10.26 13.96
N TRP A 580 -14.31 -9.88 12.67
CA TRP A 580 -14.19 -10.75 11.51
C TRP A 580 -13.09 -11.79 11.68
N LEU A 581 -13.40 -13.06 11.40
CA LEU A 581 -12.48 -14.20 11.51
C LEU A 581 -11.86 -14.37 12.91
N ASP A 582 -12.61 -14.06 13.97
CA ASP A 582 -12.33 -14.54 15.31
C ASP A 582 -12.08 -16.08 15.27
N PRO A 583 -11.13 -16.61 16.04
CA PRO A 583 -10.81 -18.06 16.01
C PRO A 583 -11.99 -18.99 16.26
N ALA A 584 -13.05 -18.52 16.90
CA ALA A 584 -14.27 -19.30 17.15
C ALA A 584 -15.21 -19.34 15.93
N ALA A 585 -15.01 -18.46 14.94
CA ALA A 585 -15.84 -18.42 13.74
C ALA A 585 -15.64 -19.72 12.92
N PRO A 586 -16.73 -20.44 12.61
CA PRO A 586 -16.63 -21.68 11.85
C PRO A 586 -16.19 -21.41 10.40
N PRO A 587 -15.62 -22.41 9.70
CA PRO A 587 -15.13 -22.23 8.33
C PRO A 587 -16.19 -21.67 7.34
N GLU A 588 -17.45 -22.03 7.54
CA GLU A 588 -18.58 -21.63 6.69
C GLU A 588 -19.19 -20.26 7.00
N ASP A 589 -18.83 -19.64 8.15
CA ASP A 589 -19.42 -18.35 8.54
C ASP A 589 -18.42 -17.50 9.34
N PRO A 590 -17.63 -16.67 8.66
CA PRO A 590 -16.60 -15.83 9.29
C PRO A 590 -17.16 -14.70 10.16
N THR A 591 -18.48 -14.44 10.12
CA THR A 591 -19.15 -13.40 10.92
C THR A 591 -19.49 -13.87 12.34
N LYS A 592 -19.44 -15.17 12.60
CA LYS A 592 -19.80 -15.76 13.91
C LYS A 592 -18.68 -15.65 14.94
N ALA A 593 -18.19 -14.43 15.17
CA ALA A 593 -17.31 -14.13 16.29
C ALA A 593 -18.04 -14.32 17.64
N ILE A 594 -17.25 -14.57 18.70
CA ILE A 594 -17.79 -14.62 20.06
C ILE A 594 -18.17 -13.23 20.61
N THR A 595 -17.53 -12.18 20.11
CA THR A 595 -17.82 -10.79 20.50
C THR A 595 -19.08 -10.31 19.82
N ASP A 596 -19.98 -9.65 20.57
CA ASP A 596 -21.18 -9.01 20.02
C ASP A 596 -20.80 -8.04 18.89
N PRO A 597 -21.28 -8.25 17.65
CA PRO A 597 -20.93 -7.39 16.51
C PRO A 597 -21.39 -5.95 16.68
N PHE A 598 -22.47 -5.69 17.44
CA PHE A 598 -22.94 -4.34 17.73
C PHE A 598 -22.07 -3.64 18.77
N LEU A 599 -21.49 -4.37 19.74
CA LEU A 599 -20.48 -3.79 20.62
C LEU A 599 -19.28 -3.31 19.80
N VAL A 600 -18.78 -4.13 18.87
CA VAL A 600 -17.69 -3.74 17.96
C VAL A 600 -18.06 -2.51 17.13
N ALA A 601 -19.25 -2.51 16.52
CA ALA A 601 -19.74 -1.40 15.72
C ALA A 601 -19.82 -0.08 16.50
N ASN A 602 -20.35 -0.11 17.72
CA ASN A 602 -20.47 1.09 18.56
C ASN A 602 -19.12 1.55 19.14
N ALA A 603 -18.16 0.64 19.33
CA ALA A 603 -16.81 1.01 19.69
C ALA A 603 -16.12 1.83 18.57
N TYR A 604 -16.25 1.38 17.31
CA TYR A 604 -15.76 2.12 16.16
C TYR A 604 -16.52 3.43 15.90
N PHE A 605 -17.83 3.43 16.10
CA PHE A 605 -18.62 4.67 16.06
C PHE A 605 -18.08 5.72 17.03
N ALA A 606 -17.80 5.34 18.27
CA ALA A 606 -17.23 6.25 19.26
C ALA A 606 -15.79 6.68 18.89
N ALA A 607 -14.99 5.78 18.35
CA ALA A 607 -13.63 6.08 17.86
C ALA A 607 -13.66 7.08 16.70
N SER A 608 -14.55 6.88 15.71
CA SER A 608 -14.73 7.77 14.57
C SER A 608 -15.21 9.15 14.98
N ALA A 609 -16.22 9.23 15.86
CA ALA A 609 -16.70 10.51 16.35
C ALA A 609 -15.59 11.29 17.07
N ARG A 610 -14.74 10.61 17.84
CA ARG A 610 -13.59 11.20 18.52
C ARG A 610 -12.52 11.64 17.51
N ALA A 611 -12.16 10.81 16.54
CA ALA A 611 -11.17 11.12 15.51
C ALA A 611 -11.54 12.37 14.70
N VAL A 612 -12.82 12.53 14.32
CA VAL A 612 -13.32 13.71 13.61
C VAL A 612 -13.21 14.96 14.49
N ALA A 613 -13.58 14.88 15.77
CA ALA A 613 -13.47 16.02 16.70
C ALA A 613 -12.01 16.45 16.90
N GLU A 614 -11.10 15.50 17.07
CA GLU A 614 -9.65 15.76 17.19
C GLU A 614 -9.05 16.34 15.91
N SER A 615 -9.46 15.84 14.74
CA SER A 615 -9.04 16.39 13.45
C SER A 615 -9.47 17.85 13.28
N ALA A 616 -10.70 18.20 13.68
CA ALA A 616 -11.15 19.59 13.66
C ALA A 616 -10.35 20.48 14.64
N ILE A 617 -9.97 19.96 15.82
CA ILE A 617 -9.12 20.68 16.79
C ILE A 617 -7.74 20.94 16.17
N ASP A 618 -7.07 19.91 15.62
CA ASP A 618 -5.75 20.04 15.03
C ASP A 618 -5.73 21.02 13.83
N LEU A 619 -6.83 21.06 13.08
CA LEU A 619 -7.03 22.02 11.98
C LEU A 619 -7.41 23.44 12.45
N GLY A 620 -7.62 23.66 13.74
CA GLY A 620 -8.11 24.93 14.26
C GLY A 620 -9.53 25.30 13.80
N LYS A 621 -10.35 24.33 13.43
CA LYS A 621 -11.73 24.50 12.99
C LYS A 621 -12.70 24.48 14.19
N PRO A 622 -13.95 24.97 14.03
CA PRO A 622 -14.98 24.83 15.07
C PRO A 622 -15.21 23.36 15.42
N HIS A 623 -15.04 23.00 16.67
CA HIS A 623 -15.04 21.61 17.13
C HIS A 623 -15.97 21.32 18.31
N GLU A 624 -16.55 22.32 18.95
CA GLU A 624 -17.32 22.17 20.20
C GLU A 624 -18.50 21.20 20.03
N TYR A 625 -19.23 21.31 18.90
CA TYR A 625 -20.34 20.40 18.59
C TYR A 625 -19.82 18.98 18.35
N LEU A 626 -18.73 18.82 17.58
CA LEU A 626 -18.14 17.52 17.30
C LEU A 626 -17.62 16.83 18.58
N SER A 627 -17.00 17.59 19.47
CA SER A 627 -16.53 17.10 20.78
C SER A 627 -17.70 16.66 21.67
N GLN A 628 -18.76 17.46 21.74
CA GLN A 628 -19.97 17.09 22.51
C GLN A 628 -20.64 15.84 21.96
N ARG A 629 -20.70 15.70 20.64
CA ARG A 629 -21.21 14.49 19.96
C ARG A 629 -20.36 13.27 20.27
N ALA A 630 -19.03 13.37 20.16
CA ALA A 630 -18.11 12.30 20.50
C ALA A 630 -18.27 11.85 21.97
N ASP A 631 -18.44 12.80 22.90
CA ASP A 631 -18.69 12.48 24.31
C ASP A 631 -20.05 11.81 24.52
N ALA A 632 -21.08 12.21 23.77
CA ALA A 632 -22.41 11.58 23.82
C ALA A 632 -22.39 10.13 23.30
N VAL A 633 -21.71 9.88 22.16
CA VAL A 633 -21.55 8.53 21.61
C VAL A 633 -20.76 7.64 22.58
N ARG A 634 -19.66 8.15 23.13
CA ARG A 634 -18.89 7.43 24.15
C ARG A 634 -19.77 7.08 25.37
N LYS A 635 -20.59 8.03 25.83
CA LYS A 635 -21.51 7.80 26.96
C LYS A 635 -22.53 6.73 26.63
N SER A 636 -23.11 6.75 25.41
CA SER A 636 -24.03 5.71 24.94
C SER A 636 -23.38 4.33 24.97
N PHE A 637 -22.13 4.21 24.48
CA PHE A 637 -21.38 2.97 24.57
C PHE A 637 -21.23 2.50 26.03
N GLN A 638 -20.85 3.40 26.94
CA GLN A 638 -20.68 3.08 28.36
C GLN A 638 -21.99 2.58 28.98
N ASP A 639 -23.11 3.26 28.70
CA ASP A 639 -24.42 2.91 29.27
C ASP A 639 -24.98 1.59 28.72
N THR A 640 -24.57 1.21 27.50
CA THR A 640 -25.08 0.01 26.82
C THR A 640 -24.20 -1.20 27.07
N TYR A 641 -22.87 -1.05 27.05
CA TYR A 641 -21.94 -2.18 26.98
C TYR A 641 -21.04 -2.32 28.21
N CYS A 642 -20.98 -1.34 29.12
CA CYS A 642 -20.23 -1.46 30.37
C CYS A 642 -21.17 -1.80 31.55
N ASN A 643 -20.90 -2.87 32.24
CA ASN A 643 -21.63 -3.27 33.44
C ASN A 643 -21.24 -2.41 34.64
N ALA A 644 -22.11 -2.31 35.66
CA ALA A 644 -21.87 -1.53 36.86
C ALA A 644 -20.67 -2.02 37.70
N ASP A 645 -20.26 -3.27 37.52
CA ASP A 645 -19.09 -3.86 38.18
C ASP A 645 -17.78 -3.66 37.42
N GLY A 646 -17.83 -2.99 36.26
CA GLY A 646 -16.67 -2.71 35.42
C GLY A 646 -16.34 -3.77 34.38
N THR A 647 -17.16 -4.81 34.26
CA THR A 647 -17.06 -5.81 33.18
C THR A 647 -17.80 -5.33 31.93
N MET A 648 -17.60 -6.01 30.78
CA MET A 648 -18.31 -5.72 29.54
C MET A 648 -19.49 -6.68 29.37
N THR A 649 -20.52 -6.27 28.64
CA THR A 649 -21.66 -7.13 28.30
C THR A 649 -21.25 -8.34 27.44
N SER A 650 -20.21 -8.18 26.62
CA SER A 650 -19.53 -9.26 25.90
C SER A 650 -18.19 -9.50 26.59
N ASP A 651 -18.06 -10.61 27.33
CA ASP A 651 -16.86 -10.90 28.14
C ASP A 651 -15.77 -11.58 27.30
N THR A 652 -15.13 -10.79 26.39
CA THR A 652 -14.20 -11.28 25.37
C THR A 652 -12.95 -10.42 25.27
N GLN A 653 -11.82 -11.00 24.79
CA GLN A 653 -10.58 -10.24 24.61
C GLN A 653 -10.81 -9.01 23.73
N THR A 654 -11.56 -9.12 22.63
CA THR A 654 -11.87 -8.01 21.71
C THR A 654 -12.67 -6.90 22.39
N ALA A 655 -13.70 -7.22 23.14
CA ALA A 655 -14.54 -6.23 23.80
C ALA A 655 -13.73 -5.33 24.75
N TYR A 656 -12.91 -5.93 25.61
CA TYR A 656 -12.05 -5.19 26.53
C TYR A 656 -10.92 -4.46 25.79
N ALA A 657 -10.30 -5.06 24.76
CA ALA A 657 -9.25 -4.42 23.99
C ALA A 657 -9.73 -3.15 23.30
N LEU A 658 -10.89 -3.19 22.63
CA LEU A 658 -11.51 -2.02 22.01
C LEU A 658 -11.88 -0.94 23.05
N ALA A 659 -12.54 -1.36 24.16
CA ALA A 659 -12.97 -0.42 25.18
C ALA A 659 -11.79 0.31 25.87
N LEU A 660 -10.68 -0.38 26.09
CA LEU A 660 -9.47 0.18 26.70
C LEU A 660 -8.70 1.11 25.75
N VAL A 661 -8.49 0.68 24.49
CA VAL A 661 -7.72 1.45 23.51
C VAL A 661 -8.47 2.68 23.04
N PHE A 662 -9.77 2.57 22.78
CA PHE A 662 -10.61 3.70 22.37
C PHE A 662 -11.08 4.58 23.56
N ASN A 663 -10.59 4.29 24.78
CA ASN A 663 -10.92 5.03 26.00
C ASN A 663 -12.43 5.09 26.26
N LEU A 664 -13.13 3.96 26.05
CA LEU A 664 -14.58 3.83 26.24
C LEU A 664 -14.96 3.36 27.64
N THR A 665 -14.05 2.67 28.34
CA THR A 665 -14.26 2.24 29.72
C THR A 665 -14.36 3.45 30.64
N PRO A 666 -15.36 3.54 31.56
CA PRO A 666 -15.37 4.55 32.63
C PRO A 666 -14.04 4.56 33.41
N SER A 667 -13.56 5.73 33.77
CA SER A 667 -12.22 5.89 34.38
C SER A 667 -12.03 5.05 35.65
N GLU A 668 -13.07 4.95 36.49
CA GLU A 668 -13.11 4.13 37.70
C GLU A 668 -13.08 2.63 37.45
N HIS A 669 -13.53 2.18 36.27
CA HIS A 669 -13.59 0.78 35.87
C HIS A 669 -12.38 0.32 35.04
N ARG A 670 -11.53 1.26 34.56
CA ARG A 670 -10.41 0.95 33.64
C ARG A 670 -9.48 -0.13 34.18
N ARG A 671 -9.19 -0.11 35.49
CA ARG A 671 -8.36 -1.13 36.12
C ARG A 671 -9.03 -2.51 36.10
N ILE A 672 -10.35 -2.57 36.37
CA ILE A 672 -11.12 -3.83 36.38
C ILE A 672 -11.18 -4.41 34.98
N ALA A 673 -11.44 -3.58 33.97
CA ALA A 673 -11.45 -4.02 32.57
C ALA A 673 -10.09 -4.55 32.11
N GLY A 674 -8.98 -3.90 32.53
CA GLY A 674 -7.61 -4.38 32.24
C GLY A 674 -7.30 -5.72 32.91
N GLU A 675 -7.66 -5.86 34.20
CA GLU A 675 -7.48 -7.12 34.91
C GLU A 675 -8.30 -8.26 34.27
N ARG A 676 -9.58 -7.98 33.88
CA ARG A 676 -10.41 -9.02 33.24
C ARG A 676 -9.85 -9.41 31.87
N LEU A 677 -9.30 -8.47 31.06
CA LEU A 677 -8.60 -8.80 29.84
C LEU A 677 -7.43 -9.74 30.09
N ALA A 678 -6.61 -9.45 31.11
CA ALA A 678 -5.48 -10.29 31.49
C ALA A 678 -5.93 -11.68 31.98
N GLU A 679 -7.03 -11.75 32.73
CA GLU A 679 -7.64 -13.04 33.14
C GLU A 679 -8.07 -13.85 31.93
N LEU A 680 -8.75 -13.26 30.95
CA LEU A 680 -9.17 -13.96 29.73
C LEU A 680 -7.96 -14.51 28.94
N VAL A 681 -6.84 -13.80 28.93
CA VAL A 681 -5.59 -14.30 28.33
C VAL A 681 -5.03 -15.50 29.12
N ARG A 682 -5.07 -15.44 30.46
CA ARG A 682 -4.65 -16.56 31.30
C ARG A 682 -5.59 -17.77 31.15
N GLU A 683 -6.90 -17.54 31.10
CA GLU A 683 -7.93 -18.59 30.91
C GLU A 683 -7.79 -19.28 29.56
N SER A 684 -7.37 -18.54 28.51
CA SER A 684 -7.07 -19.10 27.18
C SER A 684 -5.67 -19.68 27.05
N GLU A 685 -4.90 -19.81 28.16
CA GLU A 685 -3.51 -20.29 28.16
C GLU A 685 -2.59 -19.52 27.19
N GLY A 686 -2.81 -18.19 27.05
CA GLY A 686 -2.07 -17.34 26.14
C GLY A 686 -2.49 -17.47 24.66
N HIS A 687 -3.61 -18.14 24.36
CA HIS A 687 -4.13 -18.17 23.00
C HIS A 687 -4.93 -16.90 22.69
N ILE A 688 -4.79 -16.44 21.47
CA ILE A 688 -5.55 -15.29 20.99
C ILE A 688 -7.00 -15.70 20.70
N SER A 689 -7.94 -14.81 21.04
CA SER A 689 -9.35 -14.99 20.72
C SER A 689 -9.94 -13.73 20.08
N THR A 690 -9.16 -13.12 19.16
CA THR A 690 -9.55 -11.94 18.42
C THR A 690 -9.48 -12.17 16.91
N GLY A 691 -10.34 -11.49 16.18
CA GLY A 691 -10.31 -11.36 14.74
C GLY A 691 -9.68 -10.02 14.31
N PHE A 692 -10.13 -9.47 13.16
CA PHE A 692 -9.54 -8.26 12.56
C PHE A 692 -9.67 -7.02 13.45
N ALA A 693 -10.78 -6.85 14.17
CA ALA A 693 -11.03 -5.68 15.00
C ALA A 693 -10.20 -5.71 16.31
N GLY A 694 -10.11 -6.85 16.94
CA GLY A 694 -9.47 -7.01 18.25
C GLY A 694 -7.95 -7.16 18.18
N THR A 695 -7.41 -7.85 17.16
CA THR A 695 -5.98 -8.19 17.05
C THR A 695 -5.04 -6.98 17.14
N PRO A 696 -5.26 -5.86 16.46
CA PRO A 696 -4.37 -4.69 16.58
C PRO A 696 -4.46 -3.99 17.93
N ARG A 697 -5.45 -4.34 18.78
CA ARG A 697 -5.77 -3.63 20.02
C ARG A 697 -5.42 -4.41 21.28
N VAL A 698 -5.38 -5.74 21.23
CA VAL A 698 -5.22 -6.57 22.43
C VAL A 698 -3.87 -6.37 23.12
N LEU A 699 -2.76 -6.38 22.39
CA LEU A 699 -1.43 -6.16 22.96
C LEU A 699 -1.25 -4.73 23.51
N PRO A 700 -1.63 -3.65 22.79
CA PRO A 700 -1.65 -2.30 23.34
C PRO A 700 -2.55 -2.14 24.58
N ALA A 701 -3.72 -2.79 24.61
CA ALA A 701 -4.63 -2.74 25.74
C ALA A 701 -4.02 -3.34 27.01
N LEU A 702 -3.43 -4.53 26.91
CA LEU A 702 -2.72 -5.19 28.00
C LEU A 702 -1.56 -4.34 28.51
N THR A 703 -0.76 -3.81 27.59
CA THR A 703 0.37 -2.92 27.91
C THR A 703 -0.10 -1.68 28.68
N ALA A 704 -1.12 -0.99 28.18
CA ALA A 704 -1.67 0.21 28.81
C ALA A 704 -2.32 -0.06 30.18
N ALA A 705 -2.78 -1.28 30.42
CA ALA A 705 -3.33 -1.75 31.69
C ALA A 705 -2.24 -2.26 32.66
N GLY A 706 -0.98 -2.39 32.22
CA GLY A 706 0.14 -2.87 33.06
C GLY A 706 0.35 -4.39 33.05
N HIS A 707 -0.36 -5.12 32.19
CA HIS A 707 -0.31 -6.60 32.08
C HIS A 707 0.66 -7.07 30.98
N ILE A 708 1.93 -6.69 31.14
CA ILE A 708 2.99 -6.96 30.15
C ILE A 708 3.27 -8.47 30.00
N ALA A 709 3.21 -9.24 31.08
CA ALA A 709 3.46 -10.68 31.05
C ALA A 709 2.42 -11.38 30.16
N GLU A 710 1.16 -11.02 30.26
CA GLU A 710 0.08 -11.55 29.46
C GLU A 710 0.20 -11.13 27.98
N ALA A 711 0.67 -9.90 27.71
CA ALA A 711 0.94 -9.46 26.34
C ALA A 711 2.04 -10.30 25.68
N PHE A 712 3.13 -10.58 26.38
CA PHE A 712 4.17 -11.50 25.88
C PHE A 712 3.69 -12.95 25.78
N SER A 713 2.86 -13.41 26.71
CA SER A 713 2.26 -14.74 26.64
C SER A 713 1.43 -14.94 25.36
N LEU A 714 0.65 -13.91 24.96
CA LEU A 714 -0.07 -13.92 23.68
C LEU A 714 0.88 -13.94 22.48
N LEU A 715 1.92 -13.09 22.50
CA LEU A 715 2.86 -12.97 21.39
C LEU A 715 3.66 -14.25 21.17
N GLU A 716 4.10 -14.91 22.25
CA GLU A 716 5.00 -16.06 22.20
C GLU A 716 4.32 -17.42 22.09
N GLN A 717 2.99 -17.46 22.16
CA GLN A 717 2.23 -18.70 21.98
C GLN A 717 2.48 -19.27 20.57
N THR A 718 2.76 -20.58 20.49
CA THR A 718 3.10 -21.27 19.23
C THR A 718 2.06 -22.30 18.78
N SER A 719 1.06 -22.61 19.62
CA SER A 719 -0.05 -23.47 19.23
C SER A 719 -1.23 -22.63 18.69
N CYS A 720 -2.08 -23.24 17.87
CA CYS A 720 -3.23 -22.57 17.25
C CYS A 720 -4.36 -22.33 18.27
N PRO A 721 -4.96 -21.15 18.28
CA PRO A 721 -4.70 -19.94 17.50
C PRO A 721 -3.64 -19.02 18.18
N SER A 722 -2.65 -18.57 17.44
CA SER A 722 -1.62 -17.64 17.95
C SER A 722 -0.84 -16.94 16.85
N PHE A 723 -0.09 -15.89 17.18
CA PHE A 723 0.76 -15.16 16.23
C PHE A 723 1.88 -16.02 15.63
N LEU A 724 2.45 -16.95 16.41
CA LEU A 724 3.60 -17.74 15.97
C LEU A 724 3.21 -19.12 15.42
N TYR A 725 1.98 -19.57 15.63
CA TYR A 725 1.52 -20.84 15.04
C TYR A 725 1.69 -20.91 13.51
N PRO A 726 1.28 -19.91 12.71
CA PRO A 726 1.51 -19.95 11.26
C PRO A 726 2.99 -20.18 10.90
N ILE A 727 3.91 -19.59 11.66
CA ILE A 727 5.36 -19.73 11.43
C ILE A 727 5.81 -21.17 11.69
N THR A 728 5.31 -21.82 12.74
CA THR A 728 5.62 -23.22 13.03
C THR A 728 5.10 -24.16 11.94
N MET A 729 4.07 -23.72 11.18
CA MET A 729 3.52 -24.43 10.01
C MET A 729 4.22 -24.04 8.69
N GLY A 730 5.28 -23.24 8.74
CA GLY A 730 6.08 -22.84 7.58
C GLY A 730 5.58 -21.61 6.82
N ALA A 731 4.73 -20.79 7.44
CA ALA A 731 4.27 -19.53 6.85
C ALA A 731 5.43 -18.57 6.58
N THR A 732 5.35 -17.91 5.43
CA THR A 732 6.29 -16.88 5.00
C THR A 732 5.61 -15.53 4.77
N THR A 733 4.32 -15.48 5.05
CA THR A 733 3.40 -14.33 4.99
C THR A 733 2.40 -14.44 6.13
N THR A 734 1.69 -13.37 6.45
CA THR A 734 0.57 -13.38 7.40
C THR A 734 -0.64 -14.05 6.75
N TRP A 735 -1.34 -14.88 7.48
CA TRP A 735 -2.54 -15.56 7.04
C TRP A 735 -3.81 -14.75 7.34
N GLU A 736 -4.89 -15.02 6.59
CA GLU A 736 -6.21 -14.45 6.82
C GLU A 736 -6.88 -14.98 8.08
N ARG A 737 -6.76 -16.28 8.32
CA ARG A 737 -7.25 -16.97 9.51
C ARG A 737 -6.08 -17.50 10.33
N TRP A 738 -6.27 -17.58 11.65
CA TRP A 738 -5.28 -18.21 12.54
C TRP A 738 -5.01 -19.67 12.20
N ASP A 739 -5.99 -20.36 11.63
CA ASP A 739 -6.02 -21.77 11.25
C ASP A 739 -6.13 -22.00 9.74
N SER A 740 -5.62 -21.08 8.88
CA SER A 740 -5.62 -21.28 7.42
C SER A 740 -5.01 -22.63 7.02
N MET A 741 -3.99 -23.07 7.75
CA MET A 741 -3.54 -24.46 7.76
C MET A 741 -3.86 -25.05 9.13
N LEU A 742 -4.58 -26.16 9.14
CA LEU A 742 -4.96 -26.86 10.36
C LEU A 742 -3.75 -27.56 10.99
N PRO A 743 -3.77 -27.89 12.30
CA PRO A 743 -2.66 -28.59 12.97
C PRO A 743 -2.28 -29.95 12.37
N ASN A 744 -3.17 -30.57 11.62
CA ASN A 744 -2.90 -31.83 10.90
C ASN A 744 -2.23 -31.61 9.51
N GLY A 745 -1.87 -30.37 9.15
CA GLY A 745 -1.25 -30.01 7.88
C GLY A 745 -2.21 -29.90 6.70
N ARG A 746 -3.52 -29.98 6.91
CA ARG A 746 -4.53 -29.73 5.87
C ARG A 746 -4.91 -28.28 5.80
N VAL A 747 -5.18 -27.82 4.60
CA VAL A 747 -5.71 -26.48 4.36
C VAL A 747 -7.15 -26.39 4.90
N ASN A 748 -7.46 -25.32 5.64
CA ASN A 748 -8.80 -25.07 6.18
C ASN A 748 -9.84 -25.17 5.07
N PRO A 749 -11.00 -25.85 5.28
CA PRO A 749 -12.01 -26.02 4.24
C PRO A 749 -12.81 -24.75 3.90
N GLY A 750 -12.72 -23.70 4.72
CA GLY A 750 -13.48 -22.46 4.51
C GLY A 750 -13.00 -21.66 3.30
N ASP A 751 -13.93 -20.91 2.70
CA ASP A 751 -13.65 -20.07 1.52
C ASP A 751 -12.81 -18.83 1.88
N MET A 752 -12.88 -18.37 3.15
CA MET A 752 -12.04 -17.30 3.67
C MET A 752 -10.70 -17.86 4.17
N THR A 753 -9.94 -18.44 3.25
CA THR A 753 -8.63 -19.05 3.53
C THR A 753 -7.60 -18.52 2.54
N SER A 754 -6.91 -17.47 2.94
CA SER A 754 -5.75 -16.90 2.24
C SER A 754 -4.50 -17.12 3.08
N PHE A 755 -3.39 -17.40 2.41
CA PHE A 755 -2.09 -17.52 3.08
C PHE A 755 -1.25 -16.22 2.94
N ASN A 756 -1.81 -15.16 2.36
CA ASN A 756 -1.16 -13.87 2.21
C ASN A 756 -2.18 -12.73 2.36
N HIS A 757 -2.36 -12.29 3.61
CA HIS A 757 -3.39 -11.33 4.00
C HIS A 757 -2.87 -10.49 5.16
N TYR A 758 -2.78 -9.18 5.05
CA TYR A 758 -2.02 -8.36 6.01
C TYR A 758 -2.77 -8.00 7.31
N ALA A 759 -4.11 -8.06 7.35
CA ALA A 759 -4.90 -7.46 8.43
C ALA A 759 -4.48 -7.91 9.84
N LEU A 760 -4.30 -9.23 10.09
CA LEU A 760 -3.83 -9.74 11.38
C LEU A 760 -2.38 -9.32 11.71
N GLY A 761 -1.60 -8.92 10.72
CA GLY A 761 -0.26 -8.36 10.88
C GLY A 761 -0.23 -6.97 11.51
N ALA A 762 -1.38 -6.32 11.68
CA ALA A 762 -1.48 -4.99 12.31
C ALA A 762 -0.88 -4.95 13.74
N ALA A 763 -0.80 -6.10 14.42
CA ALA A 763 -0.15 -6.22 15.72
C ALA A 763 1.37 -5.95 15.70
N ALA A 764 2.04 -6.00 14.53
CA ALA A 764 3.49 -5.81 14.44
C ALA A 764 3.95 -4.41 14.87
N SER A 765 3.11 -3.38 14.80
CA SER A 765 3.42 -2.06 15.34
C SER A 765 3.75 -2.08 16.85
N TRP A 766 3.21 -3.05 17.61
CA TRP A 766 3.52 -3.23 19.02
C TRP A 766 4.98 -3.63 19.27
N LEU A 767 5.61 -4.34 18.33
CA LEU A 767 7.03 -4.69 18.41
C LEU A 767 7.90 -3.44 18.45
N TYR A 768 7.60 -2.44 17.63
CA TYR A 768 8.29 -1.16 17.61
C TYR A 768 7.96 -0.33 18.85
N ASN A 769 6.67 -0.12 19.08
CA ASN A 769 6.18 0.84 20.07
C ASN A 769 6.43 0.39 21.51
N THR A 770 6.51 -0.92 21.74
CA THR A 770 6.59 -1.51 23.08
C THR A 770 7.86 -2.34 23.26
N VAL A 771 8.09 -3.37 22.44
CA VAL A 771 9.23 -4.28 22.65
C VAL A 771 10.54 -3.52 22.49
N ALA A 772 10.77 -2.89 21.34
CA ALA A 772 11.93 -2.03 21.15
C ALA A 772 11.78 -0.69 21.88
N GLY A 773 10.53 -0.18 22.00
CA GLY A 773 10.22 1.06 22.69
C GLY A 773 10.40 2.31 21.84
N LEU A 774 10.24 2.25 20.54
CA LEU A 774 10.30 3.37 19.60
C LEU A 774 8.91 3.80 19.18
N ALA A 775 8.45 4.95 19.62
CA ALA A 775 7.12 5.47 19.26
C ALA A 775 7.11 6.99 19.09
N PRO A 776 6.30 7.55 18.18
CA PRO A 776 6.00 8.98 18.16
C PRO A 776 5.13 9.34 19.36
N THR A 777 5.26 10.57 19.83
CA THR A 777 4.37 11.17 20.86
C THR A 777 3.69 12.44 20.36
N SER A 778 3.96 12.83 19.12
CA SER A 778 3.24 13.86 18.38
C SER A 778 3.22 13.52 16.90
N PRO A 779 2.29 14.10 16.13
CA PRO A 779 2.22 13.87 14.68
C PRO A 779 3.54 14.15 13.97
N GLY A 780 3.84 13.36 12.95
CA GLY A 780 5.03 13.49 12.12
C GLY A 780 6.35 13.19 12.85
N TRP A 781 6.32 12.51 14.01
CA TRP A 781 7.54 12.18 14.76
C TRP A 781 8.32 13.41 15.26
N GLN A 782 7.66 14.54 15.44
CA GLN A 782 8.30 15.74 15.98
C GLN A 782 8.79 15.51 17.41
N THR A 783 8.06 14.70 18.18
CA THR A 783 8.48 14.20 19.49
C THR A 783 8.46 12.68 19.51
N ILE A 784 9.52 12.09 20.07
CA ILE A 784 9.78 10.66 20.08
C ILE A 784 9.90 10.16 21.50
N ARG A 785 9.32 9.01 21.78
CA ARG A 785 9.52 8.28 23.03
C ARG A 785 10.36 7.04 22.79
N PHE A 786 11.43 6.91 23.55
CA PHE A 786 12.19 5.67 23.69
C PHE A 786 11.84 5.04 25.05
N ALA A 787 11.09 3.95 25.03
CA ALA A 787 10.61 3.28 26.25
C ALA A 787 10.60 1.76 26.07
N PRO A 788 11.77 1.10 26.09
CA PRO A 788 11.86 -0.33 25.90
C PRO A 788 11.11 -1.07 27.02
N THR A 789 10.41 -2.14 26.65
CA THR A 789 9.69 -3.00 27.61
C THR A 789 10.32 -4.37 27.60
N LEU A 790 10.91 -4.74 28.73
CA LEU A 790 11.50 -6.04 28.93
C LEU A 790 10.42 -7.09 29.25
N GLY A 791 10.51 -8.27 28.66
CA GLY A 791 9.57 -9.36 28.84
C GLY A 791 9.84 -10.53 27.88
N GLY A 792 9.08 -11.62 28.00
CA GLY A 792 9.18 -12.77 27.10
C GLY A 792 10.57 -13.41 27.02
N GLY A 793 11.43 -13.22 28.02
CA GLY A 793 12.79 -13.75 27.96
C GLY A 793 13.70 -13.09 26.92
N LEU A 794 13.28 -11.98 26.29
CA LEU A 794 14.09 -11.27 25.32
C LEU A 794 15.32 -10.64 25.95
N THR A 795 16.48 -10.86 25.34
CA THR A 795 17.77 -10.28 25.78
C THR A 795 18.18 -9.08 24.94
N SER A 796 17.57 -8.85 23.80
CA SER A 796 17.83 -7.68 22.95
C SER A 796 16.66 -7.38 22.05
N ALA A 797 16.51 -6.11 21.68
CA ALA A 797 15.73 -5.69 20.52
C ALA A 797 16.28 -4.40 19.94
N LYS A 798 16.05 -4.22 18.65
CA LYS A 798 16.34 -2.97 17.93
C LYS A 798 15.18 -2.63 17.00
N ALA A 799 14.89 -1.36 16.89
CA ALA A 799 13.96 -0.82 15.90
C ALA A 799 14.47 0.49 15.34
N SER A 800 14.16 0.73 14.08
CA SER A 800 14.40 2.01 13.44
C SER A 800 13.25 2.38 12.52
N HIS A 801 13.09 3.68 12.32
CA HIS A 801 12.10 4.22 11.38
C HIS A 801 12.64 5.50 10.72
N GLU A 802 12.55 5.56 9.38
CA GLU A 802 12.83 6.77 8.60
C GLU A 802 11.66 7.74 8.71
N THR A 803 11.73 8.63 9.67
CA THR A 803 10.72 9.66 9.91
C THR A 803 10.81 10.79 8.88
N PRO A 804 9.81 11.68 8.79
CA PRO A 804 9.91 12.90 8.00
C PRO A 804 11.13 13.79 8.34
N TYR A 805 11.66 13.68 9.56
CA TYR A 805 12.86 14.40 10.01
C TYR A 805 14.18 13.65 9.80
N GLY A 806 14.13 12.35 9.48
CA GLY A 806 15.28 11.45 9.34
C GLY A 806 15.19 10.25 10.27
N LEU A 807 16.29 9.51 10.40
CA LEU A 807 16.32 8.24 11.11
C LEU A 807 16.11 8.40 12.62
N ALA A 808 15.05 7.78 13.15
CA ALA A 808 14.85 7.49 14.57
C ALA A 808 15.19 6.02 14.82
N ALA A 809 15.99 5.72 15.85
CA ALA A 809 16.35 4.34 16.14
C ALA A 809 16.60 4.11 17.63
N ILE A 810 16.31 2.90 18.08
CA ILE A 810 16.69 2.37 19.39
C ILE A 810 17.26 0.96 19.24
N GLU A 811 18.28 0.67 20.02
CA GLU A 811 18.84 -0.67 20.22
C GLU A 811 19.05 -0.84 21.71
N TRP A 812 18.60 -1.96 22.26
CA TRP A 812 18.90 -2.31 23.64
C TRP A 812 19.36 -3.76 23.75
N GLU A 813 20.24 -4.01 24.71
CA GLU A 813 20.76 -5.34 25.05
C GLU A 813 20.79 -5.47 26.58
N LEU A 814 20.25 -6.56 27.09
CA LEU A 814 20.26 -6.91 28.51
C LEU A 814 21.35 -7.97 28.76
N ALA A 815 22.40 -7.59 29.48
CA ALA A 815 23.46 -8.46 29.90
C ALA A 815 23.47 -8.53 31.45
N ASP A 816 23.18 -9.68 32.00
CA ASP A 816 22.95 -9.88 33.42
C ASP A 816 21.86 -8.93 33.99
N ASP A 817 22.21 -7.93 34.79
CA ASP A 817 21.34 -6.91 35.36
C ASP A 817 21.54 -5.54 34.74
N LEU A 818 22.26 -5.44 33.62
CA LEU A 818 22.61 -4.19 32.96
C LEU A 818 21.97 -4.09 31.60
N LEU A 819 21.09 -3.10 31.41
CA LEU A 819 20.50 -2.72 30.14
C LEU A 819 21.38 -1.70 29.45
N HIS A 820 21.98 -2.09 28.32
CA HIS A 820 22.71 -1.18 27.43
C HIS A 820 21.74 -0.65 26.39
N VAL A 821 21.73 0.68 26.20
CA VAL A 821 20.80 1.35 25.28
C VAL A 821 21.54 2.29 24.36
N LYS A 822 21.21 2.23 23.06
CA LYS A 822 21.64 3.20 22.04
C LYS A 822 20.42 3.81 21.41
N CYS A 823 20.36 5.13 21.30
CA CYS A 823 19.26 5.86 20.65
C CYS A 823 19.82 6.80 19.59
N THR A 824 19.07 6.97 18.51
CA THR A 824 19.32 7.99 17.48
C THR A 824 18.10 8.88 17.37
N VAL A 825 18.28 10.20 17.52
CA VAL A 825 17.25 11.22 17.41
C VAL A 825 17.53 12.06 16.17
N PRO A 826 16.60 12.16 15.20
CA PRO A 826 16.81 12.97 14.00
C PRO A 826 16.79 14.47 14.33
N ASN A 827 17.41 15.26 13.45
CA ASN A 827 17.36 16.72 13.55
C ASN A 827 15.93 17.23 13.30
N GLY A 828 15.48 18.15 14.16
CA GLY A 828 14.10 18.66 14.11
C GLY A 828 13.15 17.93 15.06
N SER A 829 13.53 16.76 15.56
CA SER A 829 12.74 16.04 16.58
C SER A 829 13.32 16.26 17.99
N LYS A 830 12.48 16.08 18.99
CA LYS A 830 12.84 15.99 20.42
C LYS A 830 12.53 14.57 20.88
N ALA A 831 13.31 14.05 21.81
CA ALA A 831 13.04 12.71 22.32
C ALA A 831 13.12 12.64 23.85
N GLU A 832 12.39 11.68 24.40
CA GLU A 832 12.44 11.31 25.81
C GLU A 832 12.76 9.81 25.90
N PHE A 833 13.66 9.47 26.78
CA PHE A 833 13.91 8.09 27.19
C PHE A 833 13.29 7.83 28.55
N ILE A 834 12.49 6.77 28.66
CA ILE A 834 11.76 6.39 29.87
C ILE A 834 12.00 4.90 30.14
N PHE A 835 12.54 4.57 31.33
CA PHE A 835 12.71 3.18 31.74
C PHE A 835 12.84 3.09 33.27
N ALA A 836 12.03 2.22 33.91
CA ALA A 836 12.10 1.89 35.34
C ALA A 836 12.18 3.12 36.27
N GLY A 837 11.42 4.18 35.93
CA GLY A 837 11.40 5.44 36.68
C GLY A 837 12.52 6.44 36.31
N GLU A 838 13.47 6.05 35.51
CA GLU A 838 14.43 6.97 34.87
C GLU A 838 13.75 7.71 33.71
N HIS A 839 14.00 9.03 33.66
CA HIS A 839 13.48 9.91 32.60
C HIS A 839 14.59 10.83 32.12
N LYS A 840 14.90 10.78 30.83
CA LYS A 840 15.97 11.57 30.21
C LYS A 840 15.46 12.25 28.93
N THR A 841 15.63 13.55 28.83
CA THR A 841 15.42 14.28 27.57
C THR A 841 16.65 14.10 26.69
N LEU A 842 16.44 13.62 25.45
CA LEU A 842 17.50 13.41 24.46
C LEU A 842 17.42 14.51 23.40
N GLN A 843 18.57 15.09 23.08
CA GLN A 843 18.70 16.04 21.99
C GLN A 843 18.96 15.31 20.67
N PRO A 844 18.81 15.96 19.49
CA PRO A 844 19.21 15.38 18.22
C PRO A 844 20.64 14.82 18.26
N GLY A 845 20.82 13.64 17.67
CA GLY A 845 22.10 12.93 17.63
C GLY A 845 22.04 11.52 18.21
N ARG A 846 23.22 10.93 18.42
CA ARG A 846 23.37 9.59 18.98
C ARG A 846 23.60 9.65 20.48
N HIS A 847 22.95 8.77 21.22
CA HIS A 847 23.04 8.63 22.66
C HIS A 847 23.31 7.17 23.02
N GLU A 848 24.19 6.97 24.00
CA GLU A 848 24.51 5.63 24.53
C GLU A 848 24.62 5.72 26.05
N PHE A 849 23.99 4.79 26.77
CA PHE A 849 24.03 4.71 28.21
C PHE A 849 23.64 3.30 28.70
N SER A 850 23.93 3.05 29.99
CA SER A 850 23.57 1.77 30.62
C SER A 850 22.82 2.03 31.92
N LEU A 851 21.84 1.14 32.19
CA LEU A 851 20.96 1.24 33.35
C LEU A 851 20.91 -0.12 34.05
N ARG A 852 20.89 -0.12 35.36
CA ARG A 852 20.63 -1.35 36.11
C ARG A 852 19.16 -1.68 36.11
N VAL A 853 18.85 -2.92 35.79
CA VAL A 853 17.50 -3.47 35.91
C VAL A 853 17.34 -3.99 37.32
N ALA A 854 16.39 -3.46 38.08
CA ALA A 854 16.10 -4.02 39.37
C ALA A 854 15.59 -5.46 39.19
N GLN A 855 16.16 -6.41 39.86
CA GLN A 855 15.56 -7.77 39.92
C GLN A 855 14.18 -7.61 40.57
N THR A 856 13.14 -7.84 39.79
CA THR A 856 11.80 -8.06 40.37
C THR A 856 11.80 -9.47 40.97
N ASP A 857 11.71 -9.56 42.29
CA ASP A 857 11.54 -10.80 43.04
C ASP A 857 10.30 -11.57 42.58
#